data_0cc3e85961804f04fb98b570de229a15
#
_entry.id   0cc3e85961804f04fb98b570de229a15
#
_cell.length_a   1.000
_cell.length_b   1.000
_cell.length_c   1.000
_cell.angle_alpha   90.00
_cell.angle_beta   90.00
_cell.angle_gamma   90.00
#
_symmetry.space_group_name_H-M   'P 1'
#
loop_
_entity.id
_entity.type
_entity.pdbx_description
1 polymer ?
#
loop_
_entity_poly.entity_id
_entity_poly.type
_entity_poly.pdbx_seq_one_letter_code
_entity_poly.pdbx_strand_id
1 'polypeptide(L)'
;MDAIDIGAPTPTPLPDAPAKDFMTDAQWETLYALLDGVLPSITSTTSSVVTDKNTSILLSDTEFESLIDDSVAALPNGPARSKVKEYLEFRPSQDEKFREDCLRSLAIVPQRGQLIKVLNLLGLLLTWSTQNSGNAGSMLLTGYWTPITQQPTKVREAILKSWATSRLTALRMLSKSLAQMALKANSVYSPYFSEISGYSDVPKDWKPVDGYDYNFIQVPAGNGVHEITTDVVIVGSGCGGGVSAKNLAEAGHKVLVVDKGYYFPPSQLPMTQAAGAHYLYDAGGVYFTDSASIGIVCGGSWGGGGTVNWSVCFRLQDYVREEWAAKGLPLFTSSDFDDSMDRVWDFIGASKDAIRQNPRNQAVLDGIQKLGWKGGVVEQNTGGKEHYCGQCHLGCGSGEKRGPSVAWLPAAGDAGAEFMEGFAVDRVLFAEDGVTAVGVEGKWTSRDENGGVHAHENTRVQRRVVIKAKKVIISGGSMWSPVILAKSGIKNPNVGKHLHLHPVNFVSGVFGNRDMSSWEGGIITSYVDEFENLDGKGHGVKLEPTSNIPYATYSVQSWRNGVDAKLLAMKYRHIGTFISLTRDRDTGRVYPDPRKGTPRIDYNTSDFDREHTIEGLIALAKICYVSGATEIRPHLQHLEPFVPSDGGKRQAEHQPGKDPEFTDPDFAAWLRELRAADNKPPTALWMSAHQMGSCRMSASEDTGVVDMSGRVWGAKNLYVADASVFPSASGVNPMVTAMALADWISRGVASELDG
;
A
#
# COMPACT_ATOMS: atom_id res chain seq x y z
N MET A 1 28.80 16.85 22.52
CA MET A 1 28.32 17.42 21.25
C MET A 1 26.83 17.30 21.33
N ASP A 2 26.18 18.42 21.64
CA ASP A 2 24.72 18.46 21.67
C ASP A 2 24.21 18.09 20.27
N ALA A 3 23.30 17.14 20.22
CA ALA A 3 22.62 16.77 18.98
C ALA A 3 21.98 18.05 18.45
N ILE A 4 22.42 18.51 17.29
CA ILE A 4 21.73 19.54 16.56
C ILE A 4 20.33 18.99 16.33
N ASP A 5 19.33 19.63 16.92
CA ASP A 5 17.92 19.35 16.68
C ASP A 5 17.66 19.64 15.20
N ILE A 6 17.88 18.62 14.36
CA ILE A 6 17.51 18.66 12.95
C ILE A 6 16.00 18.52 12.98
N GLY A 7 15.30 19.65 12.94
CA GLY A 7 13.87 19.76 13.16
C GLY A 7 13.07 18.68 12.42
N ALA A 8 12.02 18.18 13.08
CA ALA A 8 11.09 17.23 12.47
C ALA A 8 10.52 17.81 11.16
N PRO A 9 10.05 16.96 10.23
CA PRO A 9 9.35 17.43 9.03
C PRO A 9 8.20 18.37 9.40
N THR A 10 8.00 19.43 8.61
CA THR A 10 6.87 20.34 8.80
C THR A 10 5.57 19.57 8.58
N PRO A 11 4.68 19.46 9.59
CA PRO A 11 3.45 18.70 9.45
C PRO A 11 2.53 19.27 8.37
N THR A 12 1.95 18.39 7.54
CA THR A 12 0.85 18.75 6.64
C THR A 12 -0.46 18.53 7.38
N PRO A 13 -1.27 19.59 7.65
CA PRO A 13 -2.53 19.44 8.34
C PRO A 13 -3.51 18.55 7.60
N LEU A 14 -4.24 17.69 8.32
CA LEU A 14 -5.38 16.98 7.74
C LEU A 14 -6.57 17.93 7.57
N PRO A 15 -7.48 17.66 6.60
CA PRO A 15 -8.75 18.38 6.54
C PRO A 15 -9.54 18.22 7.83
N ASP A 16 -10.52 19.10 8.07
CA ASP A 16 -11.45 18.98 9.18
C ASP A 16 -12.12 17.59 9.23
N ALA A 17 -12.46 17.14 10.44
CA ALA A 17 -13.14 15.87 10.61
C ALA A 17 -14.51 15.89 9.88
N PRO A 18 -14.87 14.81 9.17
CA PRO A 18 -16.16 14.73 8.50
C PRO A 18 -17.34 14.76 9.50
N ALA A 19 -18.53 15.15 9.03
CA ALA A 19 -19.72 15.11 9.86
C ALA A 19 -20.07 13.68 10.30
N LYS A 20 -20.67 13.55 11.50
CA LYS A 20 -21.06 12.25 12.11
C LYS A 20 -22.46 11.77 11.67
N ASP A 21 -23.15 12.50 10.82
CA ASP A 21 -24.59 12.40 10.54
C ASP A 21 -25.03 11.15 9.74
N PHE A 22 -24.06 10.34 9.27
CA PHE A 22 -24.36 9.09 8.54
C PHE A 22 -24.64 7.88 9.46
N MET A 23 -24.50 8.02 10.78
CA MET A 23 -24.87 7.04 11.79
C MET A 23 -25.51 7.75 12.99
N THR A 24 -26.44 7.05 13.66
CA THR A 24 -27.05 7.54 14.91
C THR A 24 -26.09 7.40 16.08
N ASP A 25 -26.31 8.17 17.16
CA ASP A 25 -25.49 8.06 18.39
C ASP A 25 -25.50 6.63 18.94
N ALA A 26 -26.65 5.95 18.94
CA ALA A 26 -26.75 4.55 19.38
C ALA A 26 -25.92 3.59 18.52
N GLN A 27 -25.79 3.85 17.21
CA GLN A 27 -24.92 3.09 16.30
C GLN A 27 -23.45 3.33 16.61
N TRP A 28 -23.06 4.60 16.86
CA TRP A 28 -21.71 4.96 17.29
C TRP A 28 -21.32 4.28 18.63
N GLU A 29 -22.20 4.32 19.62
CA GLU A 29 -21.96 3.64 20.92
C GLU A 29 -21.79 2.12 20.74
N THR A 30 -22.59 1.51 19.87
CA THR A 30 -22.47 0.07 19.56
C THR A 30 -21.17 -0.24 18.87
N LEU A 31 -20.73 0.60 17.93
CA LEU A 31 -19.44 0.47 17.27
C LEU A 31 -18.29 0.54 18.31
N TYR A 32 -18.29 1.56 19.17
CA TYR A 32 -17.24 1.68 20.19
C TYR A 32 -17.24 0.51 21.17
N ALA A 33 -18.40 -0.03 21.50
CA ALA A 33 -18.49 -1.23 22.33
C ALA A 33 -17.89 -2.48 21.64
N LEU A 34 -18.03 -2.60 20.33
CA LEU A 34 -17.35 -3.65 19.56
C LEU A 34 -15.84 -3.44 19.50
N LEU A 35 -15.38 -2.18 19.33
CA LEU A 35 -13.94 -1.86 19.31
C LEU A 35 -13.27 -2.09 20.67
N ASP A 36 -14.01 -1.96 21.78
CA ASP A 36 -13.55 -2.41 23.09
C ASP A 36 -13.29 -3.92 23.16
N GLY A 37 -14.06 -4.72 22.41
CA GLY A 37 -13.81 -6.15 22.28
C GLY A 37 -12.52 -6.46 21.50
N VAL A 38 -12.09 -5.54 20.61
CA VAL A 38 -10.84 -5.68 19.84
C VAL A 38 -9.62 -5.23 20.68
N LEU A 39 -9.70 -4.06 21.30
CA LEU A 39 -8.63 -3.44 22.09
C LEU A 39 -9.16 -3.03 23.47
N PRO A 40 -9.32 -3.99 24.38
CA PRO A 40 -9.86 -3.74 25.71
C PRO A 40 -8.88 -2.98 26.62
N SER A 41 -9.40 -2.35 27.64
CA SER A 41 -8.65 -2.14 28.88
C SER A 41 -8.42 -3.49 29.57
N ILE A 42 -7.21 -3.73 30.08
CA ILE A 42 -6.83 -4.93 30.84
C ILE A 42 -6.37 -4.46 32.21
N THR A 43 -6.98 -4.95 33.26
CA THR A 43 -6.70 -4.47 34.63
C THR A 43 -6.89 -5.58 35.64
N SER A 44 -6.44 -5.33 36.91
CA SER A 44 -6.68 -6.27 37.98
C SER A 44 -8.09 -6.13 38.58
N THR A 45 -8.58 -7.19 39.24
CA THR A 45 -9.88 -7.21 39.89
C THR A 45 -9.97 -6.21 41.03
N THR A 46 -8.85 -5.80 41.65
CA THR A 46 -8.78 -4.85 42.78
C THR A 46 -8.45 -3.42 42.32
N SER A 47 -8.14 -3.19 41.05
CA SER A 47 -7.83 -1.86 40.52
C SER A 47 -8.92 -0.84 40.83
N SER A 48 -8.51 0.33 41.33
CA SER A 48 -9.38 1.49 41.52
C SER A 48 -9.42 2.46 40.34
N VAL A 49 -8.55 2.24 39.36
CA VAL A 49 -8.41 3.12 38.17
C VAL A 49 -9.56 2.90 37.19
N VAL A 50 -10.03 1.65 37.04
CA VAL A 50 -11.14 1.31 36.15
C VAL A 50 -12.44 1.26 36.94
N THR A 51 -13.29 2.26 36.72
CA THR A 51 -14.57 2.41 37.40
C THR A 51 -15.66 1.48 36.92
N ASP A 52 -15.65 1.15 35.57
CA ASP A 52 -16.57 0.19 34.97
C ASP A 52 -15.86 -1.11 34.61
N LYS A 53 -15.96 -2.08 35.49
CA LYS A 53 -15.34 -3.41 35.31
C LYS A 53 -15.93 -4.22 34.15
N ASN A 54 -17.10 -3.88 33.64
CA ASN A 54 -17.69 -4.55 32.48
C ASN A 54 -17.01 -4.17 31.17
N THR A 55 -16.31 -3.03 31.16
CA THR A 55 -15.61 -2.53 29.97
C THR A 55 -14.15 -2.95 29.89
N SER A 56 -13.69 -3.83 30.76
CA SER A 56 -12.30 -4.30 30.86
C SER A 56 -12.20 -5.81 30.87
N ILE A 57 -11.04 -6.33 30.49
CA ILE A 57 -10.65 -7.71 30.81
C ILE A 57 -10.06 -7.68 32.21
N LEU A 58 -10.70 -8.43 33.13
CA LEU A 58 -10.27 -8.53 34.53
C LEU A 58 -9.38 -9.75 34.69
N LEU A 59 -8.21 -9.54 35.27
CA LEU A 59 -7.26 -10.56 35.73
C LEU A 59 -7.18 -10.53 37.23
N SER A 60 -6.76 -11.63 37.88
CA SER A 60 -6.35 -11.57 39.28
C SER A 60 -5.14 -10.65 39.43
N ASP A 61 -4.89 -10.11 40.59
CA ASP A 61 -3.75 -9.22 40.83
C ASP A 61 -2.43 -9.91 40.46
N THR A 62 -2.28 -11.19 40.80
CA THR A 62 -1.09 -11.98 40.46
C THR A 62 -0.93 -12.14 38.97
N GLU A 63 -2.00 -12.45 38.23
CA GLU A 63 -1.95 -12.60 36.76
C GLU A 63 -1.63 -11.27 36.07
N PHE A 64 -2.21 -10.17 36.56
CA PHE A 64 -1.97 -8.85 35.99
C PHE A 64 -0.53 -8.36 36.22
N GLU A 65 -0.01 -8.52 37.45
CA GLU A 65 1.38 -8.17 37.76
C GLU A 65 2.37 -9.07 36.98
N SER A 66 2.10 -10.39 36.85
CA SER A 66 2.90 -11.31 36.01
C SER A 66 2.89 -10.89 34.57
N LEU A 67 1.72 -10.53 34.00
CA LEU A 67 1.60 -10.04 32.63
C LEU A 67 2.47 -8.80 32.38
N ILE A 68 2.51 -7.86 33.33
CA ILE A 68 3.36 -6.67 33.25
C ILE A 68 4.84 -7.08 33.28
N ASP A 69 5.23 -7.90 34.25
CA ASP A 69 6.62 -8.31 34.45
C ASP A 69 7.15 -9.12 33.25
N ASP A 70 6.35 -10.05 32.73
CA ASP A 70 6.68 -10.83 31.54
C ASP A 70 6.84 -9.93 30.30
N SER A 71 5.96 -8.91 30.17
CA SER A 71 6.03 -7.93 29.10
C SER A 71 7.29 -7.09 29.15
N VAL A 72 7.67 -6.63 30.34
CA VAL A 72 8.89 -5.85 30.58
C VAL A 72 10.13 -6.73 30.33
N ALA A 73 10.13 -7.96 30.81
CA ALA A 73 11.24 -8.91 30.63
C ALA A 73 11.49 -9.27 29.16
N ALA A 74 10.42 -9.33 28.36
CA ALA A 74 10.48 -9.60 26.93
C ALA A 74 10.98 -8.40 26.08
N LEU A 75 11.15 -7.23 26.69
CA LEU A 75 11.50 -5.98 26.00
C LEU A 75 12.82 -5.39 26.55
N PRO A 76 14.00 -5.96 26.21
CA PRO A 76 15.27 -5.36 26.61
C PRO A 76 15.34 -3.91 26.11
N ASN A 77 15.60 -2.97 27.00
CA ASN A 77 15.51 -1.52 26.78
C ASN A 77 14.08 -1.01 26.43
N GLY A 78 13.06 -1.73 26.85
CA GLY A 78 11.65 -1.37 26.68
C GLY A 78 11.17 -0.24 27.60
N PRO A 79 9.88 0.10 27.55
CA PRO A 79 9.28 1.14 28.39
C PRO A 79 9.30 0.74 29.86
N ALA A 80 9.23 1.77 30.73
CA ALA A 80 9.13 1.56 32.16
C ALA A 80 7.87 0.73 32.51
N ARG A 81 7.98 -0.08 33.57
CA ARG A 81 6.89 -0.93 34.08
C ARG A 81 5.57 -0.16 34.28
N SER A 82 5.65 1.07 34.77
CA SER A 82 4.47 1.95 34.96
C SER A 82 3.78 2.26 33.62
N LYS A 83 4.56 2.46 32.55
CA LYS A 83 4.03 2.75 31.20
C LYS A 83 3.37 1.53 30.58
N VAL A 84 3.92 0.35 30.79
CA VAL A 84 3.28 -0.91 30.39
C VAL A 84 1.92 -1.05 31.08
N LYS A 85 1.86 -0.77 32.39
CA LYS A 85 0.61 -0.79 33.16
C LYS A 85 -0.41 0.22 32.63
N GLU A 86 -0.01 1.48 32.45
CA GLU A 86 -0.87 2.55 31.90
C GLU A 86 -1.42 2.15 30.52
N TYR A 87 -0.57 1.60 29.64
CA TYR A 87 -0.99 1.14 28.32
C TYR A 87 -1.98 -0.03 28.36
N LEU A 88 -1.78 -1.00 29.26
CA LEU A 88 -2.71 -2.12 29.41
C LEU A 88 -4.07 -1.62 29.92
N GLU A 89 -4.09 -0.72 30.89
CA GLU A 89 -5.31 -0.15 31.46
C GLU A 89 -6.00 0.87 30.53
N PHE A 90 -5.29 1.45 29.55
CA PHE A 90 -5.84 2.41 28.61
C PHE A 90 -6.96 1.80 27.75
N ARG A 91 -8.07 2.52 27.60
CA ARG A 91 -9.23 2.15 26.79
C ARG A 91 -9.31 3.04 25.54
N PRO A 92 -8.83 2.60 24.37
CA PRO A 92 -8.72 3.44 23.18
C PRO A 92 -10.06 4.02 22.71
N SER A 93 -11.17 3.28 22.85
CA SER A 93 -12.49 3.74 22.41
C SER A 93 -13.03 4.98 23.17
N GLN A 94 -12.39 5.39 24.27
CA GLN A 94 -12.72 6.62 25.01
C GLN A 94 -11.89 7.83 24.53
N ASP A 95 -10.81 7.58 23.80
CA ASP A 95 -9.95 8.65 23.29
C ASP A 95 -10.62 9.34 22.09
N GLU A 96 -10.59 10.68 22.08
CA GLU A 96 -11.25 11.48 21.06
C GLU A 96 -10.58 11.34 19.69
N LYS A 97 -9.25 11.28 19.64
CA LYS A 97 -8.49 11.12 18.40
C LYS A 97 -8.69 9.73 17.80
N PHE A 98 -8.76 8.71 18.64
CA PHE A 98 -9.12 7.36 18.21
C PHE A 98 -10.52 7.32 17.56
N ARG A 99 -11.52 7.96 18.20
CA ARG A 99 -12.88 8.09 17.68
C ARG A 99 -12.93 8.87 16.37
N GLU A 100 -12.15 9.92 16.25
CA GLU A 100 -12.03 10.71 15.03
C GLU A 100 -11.45 9.89 13.87
N ASP A 101 -10.40 9.09 14.08
CA ASP A 101 -9.86 8.23 13.02
C ASP A 101 -10.86 7.16 12.57
N CYS A 102 -11.62 6.59 13.51
CA CYS A 102 -12.73 5.68 13.16
C CYS A 102 -13.78 6.39 12.30
N LEU A 103 -14.15 7.62 12.64
CA LEU A 103 -15.07 8.45 11.86
C LEU A 103 -14.50 8.71 10.44
N ARG A 104 -13.26 9.16 10.32
CA ARG A 104 -12.58 9.38 9.04
C ARG A 104 -12.52 8.12 8.19
N SER A 105 -12.20 6.99 8.81
CA SER A 105 -12.14 5.69 8.14
C SER A 105 -13.50 5.24 7.59
N LEU A 106 -14.59 5.50 8.30
CA LEU A 106 -15.95 5.17 7.85
C LEU A 106 -16.51 6.17 6.85
N ALA A 107 -16.27 7.46 7.02
CA ALA A 107 -16.75 8.50 6.11
C ALA A 107 -16.21 8.36 4.68
N ILE A 108 -15.05 7.76 4.50
CA ILE A 108 -14.45 7.50 3.18
C ILE A 108 -15.12 6.30 2.46
N VAL A 109 -15.81 5.42 3.19
CA VAL A 109 -16.43 4.20 2.67
C VAL A 109 -17.42 4.48 1.53
N PRO A 110 -18.34 5.48 1.63
CA PRO A 110 -19.22 5.83 0.53
C PRO A 110 -18.51 6.29 -0.75
N GLN A 111 -17.31 6.86 -0.61
CA GLN A 111 -16.48 7.29 -1.74
C GLN A 111 -15.82 6.12 -2.45
N ARG A 112 -15.63 5.01 -1.78
CA ARG A 112 -15.06 3.75 -2.30
C ARG A 112 -16.12 2.82 -2.95
N GLY A 113 -17.33 3.31 -3.18
CA GLY A 113 -18.38 2.71 -4.01
C GLY A 113 -19.00 1.42 -3.49
N GLN A 114 -18.21 0.45 -3.07
CA GLN A 114 -18.67 -0.92 -2.78
C GLN A 114 -18.76 -1.22 -1.29
N LEU A 115 -17.96 -0.54 -0.50
CA LEU A 115 -18.04 -0.62 0.94
C LEU A 115 -19.35 0.00 1.47
N ILE A 116 -20.12 0.73 0.66
CA ILE A 116 -21.50 1.14 1.02
C ILE A 116 -22.34 -0.07 1.47
N LYS A 117 -22.21 -1.22 0.81
CA LYS A 117 -22.93 -2.43 1.23
C LYS A 117 -22.47 -2.90 2.62
N VAL A 118 -21.17 -2.81 2.89
CA VAL A 118 -20.61 -3.16 4.20
C VAL A 118 -21.05 -2.14 5.25
N LEU A 119 -21.04 -0.84 4.92
CA LEU A 119 -21.53 0.21 5.82
C LEU A 119 -23.03 0.07 6.11
N ASN A 120 -23.84 -0.22 5.09
CA ASN A 120 -25.25 -0.46 5.25
C ASN A 120 -25.52 -1.73 6.09
N LEU A 121 -24.74 -2.79 5.87
CA LEU A 121 -24.79 -3.98 6.69
C LEU A 121 -24.36 -3.68 8.13
N LEU A 122 -23.28 -2.94 8.33
CA LEU A 122 -22.85 -2.48 9.66
C LEU A 122 -23.96 -1.66 10.33
N GLY A 123 -24.53 -0.67 9.65
CA GLY A 123 -25.66 0.13 10.15
C GLY A 123 -26.85 -0.73 10.56
N LEU A 124 -27.22 -1.70 9.74
CA LEU A 124 -28.30 -2.65 10.05
C LEU A 124 -27.98 -3.50 11.28
N LEU A 125 -26.77 -4.06 11.34
CA LEU A 125 -26.30 -4.89 12.45
C LEU A 125 -26.23 -4.09 13.76
N LEU A 126 -25.72 -2.87 13.68
CA LEU A 126 -25.66 -1.96 14.84
C LEU A 126 -27.09 -1.58 15.30
N THR A 127 -28.01 -1.31 14.37
CA THR A 127 -29.41 -1.03 14.70
C THR A 127 -30.09 -2.23 15.34
N TRP A 128 -29.93 -3.43 14.80
CA TRP A 128 -30.50 -4.65 15.37
C TRP A 128 -29.98 -4.98 16.76
N SER A 129 -28.73 -4.59 17.06
CA SER A 129 -28.14 -4.80 18.38
C SER A 129 -28.55 -3.77 19.42
N THR A 130 -29.21 -2.66 19.02
CA THR A 130 -29.56 -1.52 19.89
C THR A 130 -31.07 -1.31 20.08
N GLN A 131 -31.92 -1.74 19.13
CA GLN A 131 -33.35 -1.43 19.17
C GLN A 131 -34.15 -2.34 20.11
N ASN A 132 -35.06 -1.70 20.86
CA ASN A 132 -36.01 -2.29 21.81
C ASN A 132 -37.09 -3.19 21.19
N SER A 133 -37.01 -3.59 19.95
CA SER A 133 -37.94 -4.53 19.32
C SER A 133 -37.69 -5.96 19.76
N GLY A 134 -37.63 -6.15 21.11
CA GLY A 134 -37.46 -7.44 21.75
C GLY A 134 -36.18 -8.13 21.35
N ASN A 135 -35.03 -7.72 21.83
CA ASN A 135 -33.69 -8.38 21.84
C ASN A 135 -33.43 -9.53 20.84
N ALA A 136 -34.38 -9.80 19.92
CA ALA A 136 -34.31 -10.90 18.96
C ALA A 136 -33.20 -10.66 17.91
N GLY A 137 -32.95 -9.40 17.52
CA GLY A 137 -31.85 -9.04 16.62
C GLY A 137 -30.49 -9.26 17.28
N SER A 138 -30.36 -8.91 18.56
CA SER A 138 -29.14 -9.20 19.33
C SER A 138 -28.90 -10.71 19.45
N MET A 139 -29.93 -11.49 19.80
CA MET A 139 -29.84 -12.94 19.88
C MET A 139 -29.42 -13.58 18.56
N LEU A 140 -29.99 -13.14 17.43
CA LEU A 140 -29.69 -13.68 16.10
C LEU A 140 -28.22 -13.43 15.69
N LEU A 141 -27.71 -12.23 16.00
CA LEU A 141 -26.37 -11.81 15.56
C LEU A 141 -25.25 -12.23 16.52
N THR A 142 -25.53 -12.25 17.81
CA THR A 142 -24.52 -12.38 18.84
C THR A 142 -24.66 -13.66 19.67
N GLY A 143 -25.82 -14.31 19.63
CA GLY A 143 -26.18 -15.40 20.51
C GLY A 143 -26.61 -14.96 21.92
N TYR A 144 -26.80 -13.65 22.16
CA TYR A 144 -27.17 -13.10 23.47
C TYR A 144 -28.39 -12.20 23.33
N TRP A 145 -29.32 -12.29 24.31
CA TRP A 145 -30.48 -11.40 24.37
C TRP A 145 -30.16 -9.96 24.73
N THR A 146 -29.07 -9.74 25.49
CA THR A 146 -28.64 -8.42 25.95
C THR A 146 -27.90 -7.71 24.82
N PRO A 147 -28.14 -6.40 24.54
CA PRO A 147 -27.40 -5.64 23.54
C PRO A 147 -25.89 -5.63 23.79
N ILE A 148 -25.11 -5.50 22.73
CA ILE A 148 -23.63 -5.48 22.77
C ILE A 148 -23.09 -4.41 23.74
N THR A 149 -23.72 -3.24 23.78
CA THR A 149 -23.32 -2.14 24.66
C THR A 149 -23.42 -2.49 26.15
N GLN A 150 -24.26 -3.45 26.52
CA GLN A 150 -24.47 -3.92 27.90
C GLN A 150 -23.69 -5.21 28.21
N GLN A 151 -23.03 -5.82 27.23
CA GLN A 151 -22.25 -7.03 27.43
C GLN A 151 -20.88 -6.73 28.06
N PRO A 152 -20.36 -7.59 28.93
CA PRO A 152 -18.97 -7.54 29.37
C PRO A 152 -18.00 -7.66 28.18
N THR A 153 -16.83 -7.05 28.28
CA THR A 153 -15.80 -7.05 27.23
C THR A 153 -15.40 -8.46 26.78
N LYS A 154 -15.27 -9.43 27.68
CA LYS A 154 -15.02 -10.84 27.34
C LYS A 154 -16.10 -11.43 26.42
N VAL A 155 -17.36 -11.04 26.63
CA VAL A 155 -18.48 -11.50 25.77
C VAL A 155 -18.42 -10.81 24.40
N ARG A 156 -18.11 -9.51 24.36
CA ARG A 156 -17.91 -8.77 23.09
C ARG A 156 -16.76 -9.39 22.28
N GLU A 157 -15.66 -9.74 22.92
CA GLU A 157 -14.54 -10.46 22.29
C GLU A 157 -15.00 -11.83 21.74
N ALA A 158 -15.76 -12.61 22.50
CA ALA A 158 -16.30 -13.91 22.06
C ALA A 158 -17.23 -13.76 20.84
N ILE A 159 -18.05 -12.72 20.81
CA ILE A 159 -18.90 -12.37 19.66
C ILE A 159 -18.04 -12.10 18.41
N LEU A 160 -17.02 -11.26 18.53
CA LEU A 160 -16.12 -10.96 17.41
C LEU A 160 -15.38 -12.19 16.89
N LYS A 161 -14.93 -13.09 17.78
CA LYS A 161 -14.34 -14.38 17.41
C LYS A 161 -15.35 -15.28 16.69
N SER A 162 -16.60 -15.32 17.16
CA SER A 162 -17.65 -16.10 16.49
C SER A 162 -17.95 -15.56 15.08
N TRP A 163 -17.91 -14.25 14.89
CA TRP A 163 -18.05 -13.66 13.57
C TRP A 163 -16.85 -13.95 12.66
N ALA A 164 -15.63 -13.94 13.20
CA ALA A 164 -14.41 -14.25 12.47
C ALA A 164 -14.44 -15.67 11.87
N THR A 165 -15.08 -16.63 12.55
CA THR A 165 -15.20 -18.02 12.14
C THR A 165 -16.56 -18.37 11.50
N SER A 166 -17.45 -17.38 11.33
CA SER A 166 -18.81 -17.57 10.81
C SER A 166 -18.81 -18.15 9.39
N ARG A 167 -19.83 -18.98 9.08
CA ARG A 167 -20.10 -19.41 7.69
C ARG A 167 -20.50 -18.25 6.79
N LEU A 168 -21.04 -17.15 7.37
CA LEU A 168 -21.43 -15.97 6.64
C LEU A 168 -20.21 -15.08 6.35
N THR A 169 -19.83 -14.99 5.09
CA THR A 169 -18.68 -14.16 4.64
C THR A 169 -18.78 -12.71 5.12
N ALA A 170 -19.99 -12.14 5.16
CA ALA A 170 -20.23 -10.78 5.62
C ALA A 170 -19.82 -10.57 7.09
N LEU A 171 -20.06 -11.53 7.98
CA LEU A 171 -19.63 -11.44 9.38
C LEU A 171 -18.12 -11.59 9.53
N ARG A 172 -17.49 -12.48 8.74
CA ARG A 172 -16.01 -12.57 8.71
C ARG A 172 -15.37 -11.26 8.25
N MET A 173 -15.91 -10.68 7.18
CA MET A 173 -15.43 -9.37 6.69
C MET A 173 -15.63 -8.27 7.73
N LEU A 174 -16.76 -8.23 8.41
CA LEU A 174 -17.06 -7.25 9.44
C LEU A 174 -16.10 -7.36 10.62
N SER A 175 -15.91 -8.56 11.17
CA SER A 175 -14.96 -8.80 12.28
C SER A 175 -13.55 -8.34 11.91
N LYS A 176 -13.08 -8.70 10.70
CA LYS A 176 -11.76 -8.29 10.19
C LYS A 176 -11.65 -6.76 10.05
N SER A 177 -12.67 -6.11 9.46
CA SER A 177 -12.65 -4.66 9.26
C SER A 177 -12.67 -3.89 10.58
N LEU A 178 -13.43 -4.35 11.56
CA LEU A 178 -13.45 -3.75 12.92
C LEU A 178 -12.09 -3.90 13.61
N ALA A 179 -11.48 -5.08 13.51
CA ALA A 179 -10.15 -5.31 14.07
C ALA A 179 -9.10 -4.40 13.42
N GLN A 180 -9.07 -4.34 12.09
CA GLN A 180 -8.14 -3.50 11.35
C GLN A 180 -8.32 -2.01 11.67
N MET A 181 -9.56 -1.53 11.77
CA MET A 181 -9.86 -0.14 12.12
C MET A 181 -9.37 0.20 13.53
N ALA A 182 -9.63 -0.66 14.51
CA ALA A 182 -9.19 -0.44 15.89
C ALA A 182 -7.66 -0.45 16.03
N LEU A 183 -7.00 -1.45 15.41
CA LEU A 183 -5.54 -1.56 15.43
C LEU A 183 -4.87 -0.36 14.73
N LYS A 184 -5.41 0.07 13.60
CA LYS A 184 -4.95 1.26 12.87
C LYS A 184 -5.06 2.51 13.75
N ALA A 185 -6.25 2.82 14.25
CA ALA A 185 -6.48 4.00 15.07
C ALA A 185 -5.61 4.00 16.33
N ASN A 186 -5.42 2.85 16.98
CA ASN A 186 -4.53 2.72 18.14
C ASN A 186 -3.07 2.99 17.77
N SER A 187 -2.60 2.52 16.62
CA SER A 187 -1.20 2.70 16.22
C SER A 187 -0.84 4.15 15.86
N VAL A 188 -1.82 4.94 15.43
CA VAL A 188 -1.61 6.33 15.01
C VAL A 188 -1.87 7.33 16.13
N TYR A 189 -2.90 7.09 16.95
CA TYR A 189 -3.41 8.08 17.87
C TYR A 189 -3.32 7.71 19.36
N SER A 190 -2.91 6.47 19.69
CA SER A 190 -2.69 6.12 21.09
C SER A 190 -1.56 6.97 21.68
N PRO A 191 -1.76 7.63 22.82
CA PRO A 191 -0.70 8.40 23.48
C PRO A 191 0.46 7.52 23.99
N TYR A 192 0.26 6.20 24.02
CA TYR A 192 1.24 5.23 24.51
C TYR A 192 1.96 4.46 23.41
N PHE A 193 1.39 4.36 22.22
CA PHE A 193 1.87 3.41 21.20
C PHE A 193 3.33 3.64 20.82
N SER A 194 3.72 4.89 20.62
CA SER A 194 5.11 5.26 20.25
C SER A 194 6.10 4.82 21.32
N GLU A 195 5.80 5.11 22.59
CA GLU A 195 6.66 4.74 23.72
C GLU A 195 6.72 3.22 23.91
N ILE A 196 5.58 2.54 23.81
CA ILE A 196 5.46 1.09 24.01
C ILE A 196 6.13 0.31 22.86
N SER A 197 5.96 0.74 21.61
CA SER A 197 6.53 0.06 20.45
C SER A 197 7.93 0.53 20.11
N GLY A 198 8.34 1.70 20.57
CA GLY A 198 9.59 2.37 20.19
C GLY A 198 9.54 3.01 18.78
N TYR A 199 8.37 3.02 18.13
CA TYR A 199 8.19 3.63 16.81
C TYR A 199 8.23 5.16 16.89
N SER A 200 8.89 5.78 15.92
CA SER A 200 8.87 7.23 15.72
C SER A 200 8.48 7.57 14.28
N ASP A 201 7.59 8.55 14.11
CA ASP A 201 7.24 9.10 12.79
C ASP A 201 8.40 9.87 12.15
N VAL A 202 9.41 10.26 12.93
CA VAL A 202 10.61 10.94 12.43
C VAL A 202 11.75 9.94 12.36
N PRO A 203 12.31 9.66 11.18
CA PRO A 203 13.44 8.75 11.05
C PRO A 203 14.70 9.33 11.70
N LYS A 204 15.54 8.48 12.29
CA LYS A 204 16.77 8.89 12.99
C LYS A 204 17.77 9.59 12.07
N ASP A 205 17.91 9.09 10.84
CA ASP A 205 18.89 9.55 9.86
C ASP A 205 18.23 10.50 8.82
N TRP A 206 17.19 11.22 9.22
CA TRP A 206 16.48 12.14 8.33
C TRP A 206 17.18 13.49 8.23
N LYS A 207 17.37 13.95 7.00
CA LYS A 207 17.83 15.30 6.68
C LYS A 207 17.14 15.75 5.39
N PRO A 208 16.37 16.84 5.40
CA PRO A 208 15.73 17.34 4.20
C PRO A 208 16.77 17.90 3.24
N VAL A 209 16.49 17.76 1.95
CA VAL A 209 17.20 18.48 0.89
C VAL A 209 16.36 19.67 0.42
N ASP A 210 16.98 20.59 -0.32
CA ASP A 210 16.24 21.61 -1.04
C ASP A 210 15.42 20.91 -2.14
N GLY A 211 14.13 21.24 -2.23
CA GLY A 211 13.24 20.72 -3.27
C GLY A 211 13.45 21.47 -4.58
N TYR A 212 12.99 20.85 -5.69
CA TYR A 212 12.92 21.53 -6.97
C TYR A 212 11.79 22.59 -6.95
N ASP A 213 12.04 23.76 -7.48
CA ASP A 213 11.05 24.82 -7.63
C ASP A 213 10.21 24.60 -8.90
N TYR A 214 9.09 23.93 -8.72
CA TYR A 214 8.15 23.59 -9.80
C TYR A 214 7.25 24.77 -10.16
N ASN A 215 7.60 25.89 -10.51
CA ASN A 215 6.76 27.00 -10.97
C ASN A 215 5.42 26.56 -11.62
N PHE A 216 4.51 25.98 -10.82
CA PHE A 216 3.25 25.42 -11.32
C PHE A 216 2.34 26.49 -11.92
N ILE A 217 1.80 26.21 -13.10
CA ILE A 217 0.81 27.09 -13.77
C ILE A 217 -0.39 27.29 -12.86
N GLN A 218 -0.74 28.54 -12.60
CA GLN A 218 -1.91 28.96 -11.84
C GLN A 218 -2.97 29.50 -12.80
N VAL A 219 -4.23 29.08 -12.60
CA VAL A 219 -5.35 29.56 -13.43
C VAL A 219 -6.13 30.63 -12.65
N PRO A 220 -6.25 31.86 -13.18
CA PRO A 220 -6.98 32.92 -12.50
C PRO A 220 -8.44 32.55 -12.23
N ALA A 221 -9.02 33.03 -11.13
CA ALA A 221 -10.44 32.87 -10.85
C ALA A 221 -11.30 33.44 -11.99
N GLY A 222 -12.44 32.79 -12.26
CA GLY A 222 -13.35 33.21 -13.33
C GLY A 222 -14.34 32.09 -13.73
N ASN A 223 -15.32 32.39 -14.57
CA ASN A 223 -16.41 31.48 -14.91
C ASN A 223 -16.27 30.80 -16.29
N GLY A 224 -15.32 31.24 -17.13
CA GLY A 224 -15.11 30.68 -18.47
C GLY A 224 -14.14 29.48 -18.47
N VAL A 225 -14.05 28.81 -19.60
CA VAL A 225 -13.02 27.82 -19.87
C VAL A 225 -11.68 28.55 -20.06
N HIS A 226 -10.62 28.06 -19.41
CA HIS A 226 -9.25 28.52 -19.61
C HIS A 226 -8.58 27.64 -20.65
N GLU A 227 -7.95 28.24 -21.67
CA GLU A 227 -7.27 27.51 -22.75
C GLU A 227 -5.77 27.65 -22.64
N ILE A 228 -5.06 26.51 -22.79
CA ILE A 228 -3.60 26.43 -22.87
C ILE A 228 -3.24 25.69 -24.17
N THR A 229 -2.09 26.02 -24.76
CA THR A 229 -1.59 25.33 -25.96
C THR A 229 -0.15 24.88 -25.75
N THR A 230 0.15 23.64 -26.12
CA THR A 230 1.47 23.02 -26.04
C THR A 230 1.70 22.10 -27.24
N ASP A 231 2.93 21.58 -27.43
CA ASP A 231 3.16 20.53 -28.45
C ASP A 231 2.73 19.17 -27.90
N VAL A 232 3.09 18.87 -26.66
CA VAL A 232 2.73 17.60 -26.02
C VAL A 232 2.13 17.86 -24.65
N VAL A 233 0.96 17.30 -24.38
CA VAL A 233 0.40 17.21 -23.02
C VAL A 233 0.60 15.79 -22.48
N ILE A 234 1.18 15.71 -21.28
CA ILE A 234 1.39 14.46 -20.55
C ILE A 234 0.48 14.44 -19.34
N VAL A 235 -0.40 13.45 -19.28
CA VAL A 235 -1.40 13.30 -18.20
C VAL A 235 -0.89 12.31 -17.17
N GLY A 236 -0.41 12.81 -16.05
CA GLY A 236 0.20 12.08 -14.96
C GLY A 236 1.71 12.34 -14.84
N SER A 237 2.15 12.66 -13.64
CA SER A 237 3.54 12.99 -13.28
C SER A 237 4.33 11.78 -12.73
N GLY A 238 3.74 10.57 -12.79
CA GLY A 238 4.34 9.33 -12.27
C GLY A 238 5.55 8.86 -13.07
N CYS A 239 5.96 7.60 -12.86
CA CYS A 239 7.15 7.01 -13.46
C CYS A 239 7.18 7.15 -14.99
N GLY A 240 6.08 6.85 -15.66
CA GLY A 240 6.00 7.00 -17.12
C GLY A 240 5.98 8.45 -17.59
N GLY A 241 5.17 9.29 -16.91
CA GLY A 241 5.05 10.72 -17.27
C GLY A 241 6.34 11.50 -17.06
N GLY A 242 7.06 11.23 -15.97
CA GLY A 242 8.35 11.88 -15.68
C GLY A 242 9.40 11.57 -16.75
N VAL A 243 9.53 10.29 -17.14
CA VAL A 243 10.45 9.87 -18.22
C VAL A 243 10.07 10.51 -19.53
N SER A 244 8.78 10.44 -19.90
CA SER A 244 8.28 11.02 -21.14
C SER A 244 8.51 12.54 -21.20
N ALA A 245 8.29 13.23 -20.08
CA ALA A 245 8.50 14.68 -19.99
C ALA A 245 9.96 15.07 -20.24
N LYS A 246 10.90 14.38 -19.58
CA LYS A 246 12.33 14.60 -19.78
C LYS A 246 12.75 14.40 -21.24
N ASN A 247 12.42 13.24 -21.80
CA ASN A 247 12.85 12.90 -23.15
C ASN A 247 12.31 13.89 -24.22
N LEU A 248 11.06 14.29 -24.09
CA LEU A 248 10.44 15.21 -25.06
C LEU A 248 10.92 16.66 -24.87
N ALA A 249 11.11 17.12 -23.64
CA ALA A 249 11.65 18.46 -23.38
C ALA A 249 13.11 18.57 -23.83
N GLU A 250 13.95 17.56 -23.57
CA GLU A 250 15.34 17.51 -24.05
C GLU A 250 15.43 17.42 -25.58
N ALA A 251 14.41 16.87 -26.26
CA ALA A 251 14.29 16.90 -27.73
C ALA A 251 13.84 18.29 -28.26
N GLY A 252 13.57 19.27 -27.39
CA GLY A 252 13.22 20.63 -27.74
C GLY A 252 11.73 20.90 -27.99
N HIS A 253 10.85 19.96 -27.65
CA HIS A 253 9.41 20.14 -27.77
C HIS A 253 8.83 20.89 -26.57
N LYS A 254 7.78 21.68 -26.80
CA LYS A 254 7.02 22.31 -25.72
C LYS A 254 6.16 21.26 -25.04
N VAL A 255 6.49 20.95 -23.78
CA VAL A 255 5.84 19.91 -22.97
C VAL A 255 5.09 20.52 -21.80
N LEU A 256 3.85 20.08 -21.58
CA LEU A 256 3.08 20.38 -20.37
C LEU A 256 2.71 19.09 -19.66
N VAL A 257 3.23 18.89 -18.43
CA VAL A 257 2.84 17.79 -17.55
C VAL A 257 1.72 18.25 -16.63
N VAL A 258 0.64 17.49 -16.58
CA VAL A 258 -0.49 17.78 -15.72
C VAL A 258 -0.80 16.59 -14.80
N ASP A 259 -1.14 16.86 -13.55
CA ASP A 259 -1.52 15.84 -12.57
C ASP A 259 -2.63 16.33 -11.66
N LYS A 260 -3.52 15.41 -11.25
CA LYS A 260 -4.53 15.69 -10.23
C LYS A 260 -3.95 15.84 -8.83
N GLY A 261 -2.80 15.22 -8.59
CA GLY A 261 -2.06 15.26 -7.33
C GLY A 261 -1.30 16.56 -7.13
N TYR A 262 -0.95 16.81 -5.88
CA TYR A 262 -0.16 17.99 -5.49
C TYR A 262 1.26 17.58 -5.11
N TYR A 263 2.20 18.51 -5.30
CA TYR A 263 3.59 18.36 -4.87
C TYR A 263 3.74 18.71 -3.39
N PHE A 264 4.53 17.92 -2.68
CA PHE A 264 4.93 18.19 -1.30
C PHE A 264 6.46 18.32 -1.24
N PRO A 265 6.98 19.45 -0.76
CA PRO A 265 8.42 19.67 -0.71
C PRO A 265 9.11 18.74 0.29
N PRO A 266 10.42 18.48 0.12
CA PRO A 266 11.20 17.63 1.02
C PRO A 266 11.08 18.00 2.50
N SER A 267 10.89 19.26 2.85
CA SER A 267 10.69 19.75 4.22
C SER A 267 9.41 19.22 4.88
N GLN A 268 8.44 18.72 4.10
CA GLN A 268 7.21 18.10 4.59
C GLN A 268 7.25 16.57 4.55
N LEU A 269 8.37 15.99 4.12
CA LEU A 269 8.52 14.54 3.94
C LEU A 269 9.63 13.98 4.84
N PRO A 270 9.49 12.78 5.41
CA PRO A 270 8.29 11.93 5.34
C PRO A 270 7.11 12.53 6.09
N MET A 271 5.91 12.31 5.60
CA MET A 271 4.68 12.71 6.29
C MET A 271 4.42 11.82 7.50
N THR A 272 3.57 12.29 8.43
CA THR A 272 2.98 11.40 9.44
C THR A 272 2.14 10.32 8.76
N GLN A 273 1.92 9.18 9.43
CA GLN A 273 1.18 8.05 8.87
C GLN A 273 -0.20 8.44 8.34
N ALA A 274 -0.94 9.26 9.10
CA ALA A 274 -2.28 9.72 8.71
C ALA A 274 -2.25 10.69 7.51
N ALA A 275 -1.36 11.67 7.53
CA ALA A 275 -1.21 12.63 6.44
C ALA A 275 -0.71 11.95 5.15
N GLY A 276 0.29 11.06 5.26
CA GLY A 276 0.79 10.29 4.13
C GLY A 276 -0.29 9.45 3.47
N ALA A 277 -1.10 8.73 4.25
CA ALA A 277 -2.22 7.96 3.71
C ALA A 277 -3.25 8.84 2.99
N HIS A 278 -3.51 10.04 3.50
CA HIS A 278 -4.48 10.96 2.92
C HIS A 278 -3.98 11.64 1.64
N TYR A 279 -2.75 12.14 1.65
CA TYR A 279 -2.23 13.03 0.60
C TYR A 279 -1.34 12.35 -0.44
N LEU A 280 -0.59 11.32 -0.06
CA LEU A 280 0.37 10.67 -0.95
C LEU A 280 -0.25 9.53 -1.74
N TYR A 281 -1.36 8.97 -1.26
CA TYR A 281 -2.04 7.86 -1.90
C TYR A 281 -3.40 8.26 -2.47
N ASP A 282 -3.80 7.56 -3.50
CA ASP A 282 -5.13 7.73 -4.09
C ASP A 282 -6.21 7.07 -3.21
N ALA A 283 -7.47 7.48 -3.39
CA ALA A 283 -8.62 6.99 -2.65
C ALA A 283 -8.47 7.07 -1.11
N GLY A 284 -7.69 8.02 -0.60
CA GLY A 284 -7.45 8.19 0.84
C GLY A 284 -6.71 7.00 1.46
N GLY A 285 -5.75 6.43 0.73
CA GLY A 285 -4.82 5.40 1.18
C GLY A 285 -4.92 4.07 0.45
N VAL A 286 -6.12 3.54 0.21
CA VAL A 286 -6.30 2.22 -0.39
C VAL A 286 -7.58 2.11 -1.19
N TYR A 287 -7.50 1.53 -2.39
CA TYR A 287 -8.65 0.99 -3.11
C TYR A 287 -8.98 -0.41 -2.60
N PHE A 288 -10.22 -0.83 -2.79
CA PHE A 288 -10.61 -2.23 -2.64
C PHE A 288 -11.22 -2.74 -3.93
N THR A 289 -10.98 -4.01 -4.22
CA THR A 289 -11.69 -4.71 -5.29
C THR A 289 -13.19 -4.72 -5.02
N ASP A 290 -14.00 -4.99 -6.05
CA ASP A 290 -15.46 -5.04 -5.97
C ASP A 290 -15.98 -6.02 -4.93
N SER A 291 -15.25 -7.11 -4.71
CA SER A 291 -15.52 -8.10 -3.67
C SER A 291 -14.94 -7.73 -2.29
N ALA A 292 -14.23 -6.59 -2.18
CA ALA A 292 -13.42 -6.21 -1.02
C ALA A 292 -12.38 -7.27 -0.60
N SER A 293 -11.95 -8.09 -1.56
CA SER A 293 -11.03 -9.21 -1.33
C SER A 293 -9.56 -8.77 -1.25
N ILE A 294 -9.18 -7.72 -1.99
CA ILE A 294 -7.80 -7.23 -2.07
C ILE A 294 -7.79 -5.72 -1.82
N GLY A 295 -6.87 -5.27 -0.96
CA GLY A 295 -6.51 -3.87 -0.81
C GLY A 295 -5.43 -3.48 -1.82
N ILE A 296 -5.60 -2.36 -2.51
CA ILE A 296 -4.69 -1.89 -3.55
C ILE A 296 -4.23 -0.49 -3.20
N VAL A 297 -2.93 -0.31 -3.05
CA VAL A 297 -2.32 1.00 -2.81
C VAL A 297 -1.71 1.54 -4.09
N CYS A 298 -1.95 2.81 -4.40
CA CYS A 298 -1.31 3.50 -5.52
C CYS A 298 -1.03 4.96 -5.16
N GLY A 299 0.08 5.50 -5.66
CA GLY A 299 0.44 6.89 -5.43
C GLY A 299 -0.55 7.84 -6.09
N GLY A 300 -0.96 8.88 -5.35
CA GLY A 300 -1.93 9.89 -5.77
C GLY A 300 -1.41 11.32 -5.74
N SER A 301 -0.17 11.55 -5.30
CA SER A 301 0.50 12.85 -5.28
C SER A 301 1.34 13.08 -6.53
N TRP A 302 1.91 14.27 -6.68
CA TRP A 302 2.93 14.58 -7.69
C TRP A 302 4.08 13.58 -7.64
N GLY A 303 4.44 13.01 -8.79
CA GLY A 303 5.39 11.91 -8.90
C GLY A 303 4.76 10.51 -8.80
N GLY A 304 3.46 10.42 -8.51
CA GLY A 304 2.67 9.20 -8.50
C GLY A 304 3.26 8.10 -7.62
N GLY A 305 3.24 6.84 -8.11
CA GLY A 305 3.82 5.69 -7.40
C GLY A 305 5.31 5.83 -7.10
N GLY A 306 6.06 6.61 -7.90
CA GLY A 306 7.48 6.86 -7.68
C GLY A 306 7.78 7.69 -6.42
N THR A 307 6.81 8.47 -5.92
CA THR A 307 6.94 9.22 -4.67
C THR A 307 6.85 8.30 -3.45
N VAL A 308 6.06 7.23 -3.51
CA VAL A 308 5.76 6.35 -2.36
C VAL A 308 6.36 4.94 -2.46
N ASN A 309 7.00 4.57 -3.56
CA ASN A 309 7.63 3.26 -3.73
C ASN A 309 8.84 3.07 -2.80
N TRP A 310 9.36 1.83 -2.76
CA TRP A 310 10.36 1.41 -1.79
C TRP A 310 11.78 1.31 -2.37
N SER A 311 12.09 2.09 -3.40
CA SER A 311 13.43 2.24 -4.02
C SER A 311 13.98 1.02 -4.75
N VAL A 312 13.32 -0.13 -4.73
CA VAL A 312 13.83 -1.37 -5.30
C VAL A 312 13.87 -1.32 -6.83
N CYS A 313 14.98 -1.80 -7.41
CA CYS A 313 15.19 -1.87 -8.85
C CYS A 313 15.44 -3.32 -9.29
N PHE A 314 14.59 -3.82 -10.18
CA PHE A 314 14.79 -5.09 -10.87
C PHE A 314 14.76 -4.89 -12.38
N ARG A 315 15.61 -5.62 -13.08
CA ARG A 315 15.46 -5.83 -14.53
C ARG A 315 14.39 -6.89 -14.77
N LEU A 316 13.69 -6.77 -15.88
CA LEU A 316 12.72 -7.77 -16.32
C LEU A 316 13.44 -9.09 -16.64
N GLN A 317 12.90 -10.21 -16.14
CA GLN A 317 13.50 -11.54 -16.34
C GLN A 317 13.42 -11.96 -17.82
N ASP A 318 14.41 -12.71 -18.29
CA ASP A 318 14.50 -13.14 -19.70
C ASP A 318 13.29 -13.96 -20.13
N TYR A 319 12.79 -14.88 -19.29
CA TYR A 319 11.63 -15.69 -19.62
C TYR A 319 10.34 -14.85 -19.75
N VAL A 320 10.22 -13.72 -19.07
CA VAL A 320 9.10 -12.77 -19.22
C VAL A 320 9.26 -11.98 -20.54
N ARG A 321 10.47 -11.56 -20.86
CA ARG A 321 10.78 -10.89 -22.13
C ARG A 321 10.46 -11.81 -23.32
N GLU A 322 10.85 -13.09 -23.24
CA GLU A 322 10.56 -14.13 -24.23
C GLU A 322 9.05 -14.38 -24.35
N GLU A 323 8.32 -14.46 -23.22
CA GLU A 323 6.85 -14.56 -23.20
C GLU A 323 6.19 -13.40 -23.95
N TRP A 324 6.65 -12.18 -23.70
CA TRP A 324 6.09 -10.99 -24.34
C TRP A 324 6.44 -10.92 -25.83
N ALA A 325 7.66 -11.29 -26.21
CA ALA A 325 8.08 -11.39 -27.60
C ALA A 325 7.27 -12.45 -28.35
N ALA A 326 7.01 -13.61 -27.74
CA ALA A 326 6.19 -14.68 -28.32
C ALA A 326 4.71 -14.27 -28.55
N LYS A 327 4.22 -13.23 -27.87
CA LYS A 327 2.90 -12.61 -28.10
C LYS A 327 2.90 -11.64 -29.29
N GLY A 328 3.96 -11.62 -30.11
CA GLY A 328 4.11 -10.75 -31.30
C GLY A 328 4.68 -9.36 -30.95
N LEU A 329 5.43 -9.25 -29.88
CA LEU A 329 6.06 -8.02 -29.41
C LEU A 329 7.60 -8.18 -29.38
N PRO A 330 8.27 -8.26 -30.56
CA PRO A 330 9.71 -8.54 -30.66
C PRO A 330 10.60 -7.47 -29.99
N LEU A 331 10.07 -6.29 -29.69
CA LEU A 331 10.75 -5.24 -28.93
C LEU A 331 11.42 -5.80 -27.64
N PHE A 332 10.72 -6.66 -26.91
CA PHE A 332 11.19 -7.11 -25.59
C PHE A 332 12.44 -7.99 -25.60
N THR A 333 12.81 -8.54 -26.77
CA THR A 333 14.07 -9.29 -26.96
C THR A 333 15.05 -8.55 -27.87
N SER A 334 14.79 -7.29 -28.19
CA SER A 334 15.67 -6.46 -29.01
C SER A 334 16.66 -5.65 -28.17
N SER A 335 17.76 -5.20 -28.82
CA SER A 335 18.70 -4.24 -28.23
C SER A 335 18.06 -2.90 -27.90
N ASP A 336 17.02 -2.48 -28.62
CA ASP A 336 16.34 -1.21 -28.37
C ASP A 336 15.69 -1.15 -26.99
N PHE A 337 15.12 -2.29 -26.53
CA PHE A 337 14.58 -2.40 -25.19
C PHE A 337 15.69 -2.44 -24.12
N ASP A 338 16.80 -3.13 -24.43
CA ASP A 338 17.97 -3.15 -23.53
C ASP A 338 18.55 -1.73 -23.39
N ASP A 339 18.69 -1.00 -24.47
CA ASP A 339 19.15 0.40 -24.45
C ASP A 339 18.22 1.32 -23.65
N SER A 340 16.90 1.12 -23.75
CA SER A 340 15.93 1.87 -22.93
C SER A 340 16.04 1.51 -21.45
N MET A 341 16.23 0.23 -21.14
CA MET A 341 16.45 -0.24 -19.79
C MET A 341 17.74 0.33 -19.19
N ASP A 342 18.82 0.34 -19.95
CA ASP A 342 20.13 0.84 -19.52
C ASP A 342 20.10 2.36 -19.29
N ARG A 343 19.51 3.14 -20.20
CA ARG A 343 19.34 4.60 -20.00
C ARG A 343 18.58 4.93 -18.72
N VAL A 344 17.50 4.18 -18.44
CA VAL A 344 16.74 4.36 -17.20
C VAL A 344 17.56 3.98 -16.00
N TRP A 345 18.21 2.82 -16.04
CA TRP A 345 19.05 2.30 -14.95
C TRP A 345 20.14 3.26 -14.56
N ASP A 346 20.85 3.78 -15.54
CA ASP A 346 21.93 4.76 -15.35
C ASP A 346 21.40 6.09 -14.82
N PHE A 347 20.30 6.59 -15.37
CA PHE A 347 19.74 7.87 -14.96
C PHE A 347 19.26 7.87 -13.52
N ILE A 348 18.61 6.80 -13.04
CA ILE A 348 18.21 6.68 -11.64
C ILE A 348 19.38 6.29 -10.72
N GLY A 349 20.51 5.92 -11.29
CA GLY A 349 21.71 5.48 -10.56
C GLY A 349 21.41 4.23 -9.73
N ALA A 350 20.78 3.21 -10.35
CA ALA A 350 20.47 1.97 -9.67
C ALA A 350 21.76 1.26 -9.25
N SER A 351 21.93 1.03 -7.95
CA SER A 351 23.15 0.45 -7.37
C SER A 351 22.86 -0.24 -6.05
N LYS A 352 23.74 -1.17 -5.67
CA LYS A 352 23.77 -1.82 -4.36
C LYS A 352 25.01 -1.46 -3.54
N ASP A 353 25.87 -0.56 -4.03
CA ASP A 353 27.19 -0.32 -3.47
C ASP A 353 27.15 0.34 -2.08
N ALA A 354 26.14 1.17 -1.79
CA ALA A 354 26.03 1.90 -0.52
C ALA A 354 24.91 1.37 0.39
N ILE A 355 24.49 0.11 0.23
CA ILE A 355 23.39 -0.46 1.01
C ILE A 355 23.91 -0.90 2.39
N ARG A 356 23.41 -0.23 3.45
CA ARG A 356 23.51 -0.70 4.83
C ARG A 356 22.25 -1.55 5.14
N GLN A 357 22.47 -2.84 5.43
CA GLN A 357 21.37 -3.75 5.75
C GLN A 357 20.77 -3.43 7.12
N ASN A 358 19.44 -3.35 7.18
CA ASN A 358 18.74 -3.35 8.45
C ASN A 358 18.51 -4.80 8.94
N PRO A 359 18.19 -5.01 10.23
CA PRO A 359 18.04 -6.36 10.78
C PRO A 359 17.01 -7.24 10.06
N ARG A 360 15.94 -6.65 9.49
CA ARG A 360 14.90 -7.37 8.75
C ARG A 360 15.42 -7.89 7.41
N ASN A 361 16.10 -7.06 6.63
CA ASN A 361 16.71 -7.49 5.38
C ASN A 361 17.86 -8.49 5.64
N GLN A 362 18.63 -8.27 6.71
CA GLN A 362 19.68 -9.23 7.11
C GLN A 362 19.10 -10.61 7.45
N ALA A 363 17.92 -10.68 8.10
CA ALA A 363 17.26 -11.95 8.38
C ALA A 363 16.91 -12.74 7.11
N VAL A 364 16.57 -12.08 6.00
CA VAL A 364 16.36 -12.73 4.70
C VAL A 364 17.68 -13.25 4.15
N LEU A 365 18.76 -12.44 4.17
CA LEU A 365 20.07 -12.84 3.67
C LEU A 365 20.64 -14.03 4.48
N ASP A 366 20.53 -13.99 5.81
CA ASP A 366 20.92 -15.10 6.69
C ASP A 366 20.10 -16.36 6.38
N GLY A 367 18.79 -16.17 6.13
CA GLY A 367 17.86 -17.25 5.80
C GLY A 367 18.21 -17.95 4.50
N ILE A 368 18.44 -17.21 3.41
CA ILE A 368 18.83 -17.80 2.12
C ILE A 368 20.17 -18.51 2.21
N GLN A 369 21.14 -17.94 2.94
CA GLN A 369 22.43 -18.59 3.15
C GLN A 369 22.30 -19.92 3.90
N LYS A 370 21.49 -19.96 4.96
CA LYS A 370 21.27 -21.16 5.77
C LYS A 370 20.46 -22.23 5.02
N LEU A 371 19.54 -21.84 4.16
CA LEU A 371 18.68 -22.75 3.40
C LEU A 371 19.29 -23.16 2.05
N GLY A 372 20.30 -22.44 1.57
CA GLY A 372 20.94 -22.68 0.28
C GLY A 372 20.06 -22.25 -0.90
N TRP A 373 19.21 -21.22 -0.71
CA TRP A 373 18.30 -20.73 -1.74
C TRP A 373 18.91 -19.61 -2.57
N LYS A 374 18.32 -19.38 -3.74
CA LYS A 374 18.65 -18.24 -4.61
C LYS A 374 18.01 -16.97 -4.08
N GLY A 375 18.74 -15.87 -4.22
CA GLY A 375 18.35 -14.55 -3.75
C GLY A 375 19.57 -13.70 -3.46
N GLY A 376 19.39 -12.53 -2.89
CA GLY A 376 20.51 -11.66 -2.57
C GLY A 376 20.12 -10.22 -2.24
N VAL A 377 21.11 -9.34 -2.40
CA VAL A 377 20.95 -7.90 -2.28
C VAL A 377 20.42 -7.34 -3.59
N VAL A 378 19.42 -6.44 -3.53
CA VAL A 378 18.80 -5.82 -4.71
C VAL A 378 19.23 -4.35 -4.83
N GLU A 379 19.40 -3.90 -6.06
CA GLU A 379 19.74 -2.51 -6.39
C GLU A 379 18.64 -1.54 -5.95
N GLN A 380 19.06 -0.32 -5.58
CA GLN A 380 18.20 0.78 -5.15
C GLN A 380 18.39 1.99 -6.08
N ASN A 381 17.30 2.72 -6.40
CA ASN A 381 17.38 3.95 -7.19
C ASN A 381 17.85 5.16 -6.38
N THR A 382 19.00 5.03 -5.73
CA THR A 382 19.52 6.03 -4.79
C THR A 382 20.77 6.76 -5.29
N GLY A 383 21.13 6.58 -6.56
CA GLY A 383 22.32 7.22 -7.14
C GLY A 383 23.61 6.78 -6.47
N GLY A 384 23.69 5.53 -5.98
CA GLY A 384 24.84 5.00 -5.25
C GLY A 384 25.01 5.60 -3.84
N LYS A 385 24.03 6.31 -3.31
CA LYS A 385 24.04 6.87 -1.95
C LYS A 385 23.37 5.95 -0.95
N GLU A 386 23.83 6.00 0.31
CA GLU A 386 23.13 5.32 1.41
C GLU A 386 21.74 5.93 1.60
N HIS A 387 20.73 5.06 1.73
CA HIS A 387 19.33 5.44 1.98
C HIS A 387 18.78 4.63 3.16
N TYR A 388 18.89 5.17 4.36
CA TYR A 388 18.61 4.44 5.60
C TYR A 388 17.41 4.98 6.39
N CYS A 389 16.56 5.85 5.85
CA CYS A 389 15.45 6.40 6.62
C CYS A 389 14.30 5.42 6.87
N GLY A 390 14.02 4.50 5.94
CA GLY A 390 12.99 3.45 6.08
C GLY A 390 11.55 3.89 5.81
N GLN A 391 11.31 5.16 5.51
CA GLN A 391 9.96 5.71 5.39
C GLN A 391 9.60 6.16 3.96
N CYS A 392 10.16 5.52 2.94
CA CYS A 392 9.93 5.85 1.53
C CYS A 392 8.44 5.95 1.14
N HIS A 393 7.58 5.14 1.77
CA HIS A 393 6.13 5.13 1.55
C HIS A 393 5.39 6.34 2.13
N LEU A 394 6.06 7.15 2.95
CA LEU A 394 5.58 8.44 3.47
C LEU A 394 6.27 9.64 2.77
N GLY A 395 6.99 9.36 1.68
CA GLY A 395 7.74 10.34 0.90
C GLY A 395 9.22 10.40 1.31
N CYS A 396 10.07 10.79 0.38
CA CYS A 396 11.51 10.90 0.58
C CYS A 396 11.93 12.36 0.73
N GLY A 397 12.09 12.82 1.99
CA GLY A 397 12.55 14.19 2.27
C GLY A 397 14.06 14.38 2.12
N SER A 398 14.85 13.31 2.22
CA SER A 398 16.31 13.34 2.08
C SER A 398 16.79 13.28 0.63
N GLY A 399 15.88 13.03 -0.34
CA GLY A 399 16.16 13.15 -1.77
C GLY A 399 17.08 12.10 -2.39
N GLU A 400 17.52 11.07 -1.63
CA GLU A 400 18.33 9.99 -2.23
C GLU A 400 17.51 9.15 -3.21
N LYS A 401 16.23 8.92 -2.92
CA LYS A 401 15.36 8.16 -3.82
C LYS A 401 15.07 8.94 -5.10
N ARG A 402 15.72 8.56 -6.21
CA ARG A 402 15.66 9.20 -7.52
C ARG A 402 14.39 8.82 -8.30
N GLY A 403 13.24 9.15 -7.70
CA GLY A 403 11.92 8.99 -8.33
C GLY A 403 11.57 10.16 -9.28
N PRO A 404 10.34 10.16 -9.84
CA PRO A 404 9.92 11.18 -10.79
C PRO A 404 10.06 12.61 -10.26
N SER A 405 9.58 12.88 -9.05
CA SER A 405 9.60 14.22 -8.44
C SER A 405 10.98 14.70 -7.99
N VAL A 406 11.97 13.81 -7.91
CA VAL A 406 13.32 14.14 -7.44
C VAL A 406 14.34 14.20 -8.59
N ALA A 407 14.13 13.43 -9.67
CA ALA A 407 15.10 13.31 -10.76
C ALA A 407 14.50 13.66 -12.14
N TRP A 408 13.44 12.95 -12.56
CA TRP A 408 12.95 13.03 -13.93
C TRP A 408 12.25 14.35 -14.26
N LEU A 409 11.30 14.78 -13.42
CA LEU A 409 10.56 16.03 -13.62
C LEU A 409 11.44 17.28 -13.42
N PRO A 410 12.37 17.32 -12.43
CA PRO A 410 13.38 18.36 -12.40
C PRO A 410 14.18 18.48 -13.69
N ALA A 411 14.71 17.38 -14.23
CA ALA A 411 15.44 17.39 -15.49
C ALA A 411 14.56 17.85 -16.67
N ALA A 412 13.27 17.47 -16.69
CA ALA A 412 12.32 17.98 -17.69
C ALA A 412 12.11 19.50 -17.55
N GLY A 413 11.97 20.01 -16.32
CA GLY A 413 11.82 21.44 -16.07
C GLY A 413 13.04 22.25 -16.47
N ASP A 414 14.26 21.76 -16.18
CA ASP A 414 15.52 22.36 -16.61
C ASP A 414 15.64 22.39 -18.15
N ALA A 415 15.01 21.44 -18.85
CA ALA A 415 14.90 21.41 -20.31
C ALA A 415 13.69 22.20 -20.85
N GLY A 416 12.94 22.93 -20.00
CA GLY A 416 11.86 23.83 -20.40
C GLY A 416 10.45 23.25 -20.36
N ALA A 417 10.22 22.08 -19.75
CA ALA A 417 8.87 21.59 -19.52
C ALA A 417 8.09 22.44 -18.52
N GLU A 418 6.81 22.64 -18.78
CA GLU A 418 5.86 23.32 -17.90
C GLU A 418 5.05 22.32 -17.06
N PHE A 419 4.54 22.75 -15.91
CA PHE A 419 3.89 21.87 -14.94
C PHE A 419 2.58 22.47 -14.43
N MET A 420 1.55 21.61 -14.23
CA MET A 420 0.30 21.97 -13.60
C MET A 420 -0.15 20.86 -12.63
N GLU A 421 -0.14 21.13 -11.34
CA GLU A 421 -0.71 20.26 -10.30
C GLU A 421 -2.20 20.55 -10.07
N GLY A 422 -2.91 19.65 -9.38
CA GLY A 422 -4.34 19.83 -9.07
C GLY A 422 -5.26 19.79 -10.28
N PHE A 423 -4.80 19.27 -11.41
CA PHE A 423 -5.57 19.20 -12.66
C PHE A 423 -6.06 17.77 -12.94
N ALA A 424 -7.31 17.51 -12.63
CA ALA A 424 -7.97 16.24 -12.92
C ALA A 424 -8.51 16.23 -14.35
N VAL A 425 -7.86 15.45 -15.22
CA VAL A 425 -8.28 15.26 -16.61
C VAL A 425 -9.56 14.44 -16.65
N ASP A 426 -10.58 14.96 -17.30
CA ASP A 426 -11.85 14.26 -17.52
C ASP A 426 -11.80 13.37 -18.76
N ARG A 427 -11.28 13.90 -19.88
CA ARG A 427 -11.21 13.16 -21.16
C ARG A 427 -10.20 13.78 -22.14
N VAL A 428 -9.86 13.00 -23.15
CA VAL A 428 -9.15 13.42 -24.34
C VAL A 428 -10.13 14.08 -25.31
N LEU A 429 -9.69 15.12 -26.00
CA LEU A 429 -10.43 15.82 -27.04
C LEU A 429 -9.98 15.32 -28.40
N PHE A 430 -10.94 15.10 -29.32
CA PHE A 430 -10.69 14.66 -30.67
C PHE A 430 -11.12 15.73 -31.69
N ALA A 431 -10.43 15.74 -32.85
CA ALA A 431 -10.84 16.52 -34.00
C ALA A 431 -12.19 16.04 -34.57
N GLU A 432 -12.72 16.72 -35.57
CA GLU A 432 -13.99 16.36 -36.24
C GLU A 432 -13.98 14.94 -36.83
N ASP A 433 -12.79 14.39 -37.15
CA ASP A 433 -12.67 13.02 -37.66
C ASP A 433 -12.93 11.95 -36.58
N GLY A 434 -13.04 12.36 -35.33
CA GLY A 434 -13.33 11.50 -34.19
C GLY A 434 -12.19 10.55 -33.77
N VAL A 435 -11.04 10.60 -34.43
CA VAL A 435 -9.91 9.70 -34.20
C VAL A 435 -8.58 10.41 -33.87
N THR A 436 -8.41 11.66 -34.32
CA THR A 436 -7.20 12.45 -34.08
C THR A 436 -7.32 13.20 -32.76
N ALA A 437 -6.52 12.82 -31.76
CA ALA A 437 -6.44 13.54 -30.49
C ALA A 437 -5.83 14.93 -30.72
N VAL A 438 -6.45 15.96 -30.11
CA VAL A 438 -6.08 17.37 -30.23
C VAL A 438 -5.90 18.05 -28.87
N GLY A 439 -5.93 17.30 -27.78
CA GLY A 439 -5.71 17.81 -26.44
C GLY A 439 -6.54 17.07 -25.37
N VAL A 440 -6.65 17.69 -24.20
CA VAL A 440 -7.42 17.19 -23.06
C VAL A 440 -8.25 18.27 -22.41
N GLU A 441 -9.30 17.89 -21.71
CA GLU A 441 -10.05 18.81 -20.84
C GLU A 441 -10.22 18.22 -19.45
N GLY A 442 -10.34 19.10 -18.46
CA GLY A 442 -10.51 18.70 -17.07
C GLY A 442 -10.84 19.85 -16.14
N LYS A 443 -10.77 19.53 -14.86
CA LYS A 443 -10.99 20.49 -13.77
C LYS A 443 -9.68 20.73 -13.03
N TRP A 444 -9.26 22.00 -12.96
CA TRP A 444 -8.17 22.44 -12.11
C TRP A 444 -8.70 22.97 -10.79
N THR A 445 -7.99 22.65 -9.70
CA THR A 445 -8.26 23.16 -8.35
C THR A 445 -6.97 23.72 -7.78
N SER A 446 -7.02 24.99 -7.34
CA SER A 446 -5.85 25.66 -6.76
C SER A 446 -5.42 25.04 -5.42
N ARG A 447 -4.25 25.42 -4.93
CA ARG A 447 -3.98 25.38 -3.49
C ARG A 447 -4.89 26.37 -2.77
N ASP A 448 -4.98 26.26 -1.44
CA ASP A 448 -5.68 27.25 -0.61
C ASP A 448 -4.85 28.54 -0.48
N GLU A 449 -5.41 29.55 0.19
CA GLU A 449 -4.79 30.87 0.36
C GLU A 449 -3.45 30.86 1.11
N ASN A 450 -3.20 29.78 1.89
CA ASN A 450 -1.94 29.58 2.63
C ASN A 450 -0.96 28.65 1.89
N GLY A 451 -1.23 28.30 0.63
CA GLY A 451 -0.43 27.38 -0.16
C GLY A 451 -0.60 25.90 0.22
N GLY A 452 -1.53 25.57 1.09
CA GLY A 452 -1.88 24.22 1.51
C GLY A 452 -2.91 23.55 0.60
N VAL A 453 -3.28 22.31 0.96
CA VAL A 453 -4.31 21.51 0.27
C VAL A 453 -5.35 20.94 1.22
N HIS A 454 -5.32 21.38 2.49
CA HIS A 454 -6.20 20.88 3.55
C HIS A 454 -7.56 21.59 3.59
N ALA A 455 -7.66 22.81 3.06
CA ALA A 455 -8.95 23.49 2.97
C ALA A 455 -9.91 22.75 2.03
N HIS A 456 -11.20 22.85 2.31
CA HIS A 456 -12.24 22.20 1.52
C HIS A 456 -12.14 22.62 0.04
N GLU A 457 -12.29 21.69 -0.90
CA GLU A 457 -12.18 21.98 -2.34
C GLU A 457 -13.11 23.10 -2.82
N ASN A 458 -14.31 23.25 -2.21
CA ASN A 458 -15.28 24.30 -2.57
C ASN A 458 -14.87 25.71 -2.12
N THR A 459 -13.89 25.83 -1.24
CA THR A 459 -13.31 27.12 -0.80
C THR A 459 -12.08 27.52 -1.60
N ARG A 460 -11.59 26.66 -2.50
CA ARG A 460 -10.46 26.88 -3.38
C ARG A 460 -10.91 27.25 -4.78
N VAL A 461 -10.05 27.91 -5.55
CA VAL A 461 -10.37 28.28 -6.94
C VAL A 461 -10.49 27.01 -7.78
N GLN A 462 -11.61 26.83 -8.46
CA GLN A 462 -11.86 25.73 -9.40
C GLN A 462 -12.14 26.27 -10.80
N ARG A 463 -11.49 25.68 -11.81
CA ARG A 463 -11.64 26.12 -13.21
C ARG A 463 -11.72 24.91 -14.14
N ARG A 464 -12.57 25.07 -15.16
CA ARG A 464 -12.51 24.22 -16.35
C ARG A 464 -11.35 24.67 -17.22
N VAL A 465 -10.47 23.72 -17.60
CA VAL A 465 -9.31 23.98 -18.44
C VAL A 465 -9.34 23.06 -19.65
N VAL A 466 -9.02 23.61 -20.80
CA VAL A 466 -8.80 22.89 -22.06
C VAL A 466 -7.33 23.07 -22.44
N ILE A 467 -6.61 21.99 -22.67
CA ILE A 467 -5.24 22.01 -23.12
C ILE A 467 -5.22 21.46 -24.54
N LYS A 468 -4.91 22.31 -25.52
CA LYS A 468 -4.74 21.93 -26.93
C LYS A 468 -3.30 21.44 -27.13
N ALA A 469 -3.13 20.30 -27.79
CA ALA A 469 -1.82 19.70 -28.02
C ALA A 469 -1.77 18.93 -29.35
N LYS A 470 -0.57 18.85 -29.96
CA LYS A 470 -0.31 18.04 -31.16
C LYS A 470 -0.28 16.53 -30.83
N LYS A 471 0.21 16.21 -29.63
CA LYS A 471 0.30 14.83 -29.12
C LYS A 471 -0.22 14.78 -27.67
N VAL A 472 -0.89 13.68 -27.31
CA VAL A 472 -1.40 13.41 -25.97
C VAL A 472 -0.80 12.10 -25.47
N ILE A 473 -0.14 12.14 -24.32
CA ILE A 473 0.39 10.95 -23.64
C ILE A 473 -0.37 10.76 -22.31
N ILE A 474 -1.06 9.64 -22.18
CA ILE A 474 -1.72 9.25 -20.94
C ILE A 474 -0.74 8.44 -20.11
N SER A 475 -0.48 8.91 -18.89
CA SER A 475 0.44 8.31 -17.93
C SER A 475 -0.16 8.28 -16.51
N GLY A 476 -1.48 8.08 -16.44
CA GLY A 476 -2.26 8.08 -15.19
C GLY A 476 -2.15 6.79 -14.37
N GLY A 477 -1.29 5.86 -14.77
CA GLY A 477 -1.12 4.56 -14.15
C GLY A 477 -2.29 3.62 -14.44
N SER A 478 -2.14 2.34 -14.08
CA SER A 478 -3.08 1.28 -14.44
C SER A 478 -4.49 1.45 -13.87
N MET A 479 -4.68 2.37 -12.92
CA MET A 479 -6.00 2.69 -12.39
C MET A 479 -6.71 3.78 -13.19
N TRP A 480 -6.01 4.86 -13.57
CA TRP A 480 -6.65 6.02 -14.19
C TRP A 480 -6.52 6.02 -15.72
N SER A 481 -5.46 5.50 -16.30
CA SER A 481 -5.28 5.48 -17.76
C SER A 481 -6.47 4.81 -18.50
N PRO A 482 -6.94 3.60 -18.10
CA PRO A 482 -8.11 3.02 -18.74
C PRO A 482 -9.41 3.79 -18.48
N VAL A 483 -9.54 4.44 -17.32
CA VAL A 483 -10.72 5.25 -16.99
C VAL A 483 -10.79 6.50 -17.87
N ILE A 484 -9.64 7.18 -18.07
CA ILE A 484 -9.56 8.35 -18.97
C ILE A 484 -9.89 7.93 -20.40
N LEU A 485 -9.32 6.83 -20.93
CA LEU A 485 -9.62 6.33 -22.26
C LEU A 485 -11.11 5.98 -22.42
N ALA A 486 -11.69 5.28 -21.46
CA ALA A 486 -13.13 4.94 -21.47
C ALA A 486 -14.04 6.19 -21.48
N LYS A 487 -13.73 7.18 -20.65
CA LYS A 487 -14.44 8.46 -20.58
C LYS A 487 -14.25 9.31 -21.84
N SER A 488 -13.16 9.08 -22.58
CA SER A 488 -12.86 9.74 -23.85
C SER A 488 -13.60 9.12 -25.04
N GLY A 489 -14.38 8.05 -24.82
CA GLY A 489 -15.17 7.41 -25.87
C GLY A 489 -14.39 6.37 -26.70
N ILE A 490 -13.21 5.95 -26.27
CA ILE A 490 -12.44 4.85 -26.89
C ILE A 490 -13.25 3.56 -26.74
N LYS A 491 -13.64 2.97 -27.87
CA LYS A 491 -14.54 1.80 -27.92
C LYS A 491 -13.81 0.45 -27.92
N ASN A 492 -12.47 0.45 -27.85
CA ASN A 492 -11.72 -0.80 -27.81
C ASN A 492 -12.13 -1.63 -26.57
N PRO A 493 -12.61 -2.88 -26.75
CA PRO A 493 -13.15 -3.69 -25.67
C PRO A 493 -12.11 -4.17 -24.66
N ASN A 494 -10.80 -3.99 -24.96
CA ASN A 494 -9.70 -4.35 -24.07
C ASN A 494 -9.38 -3.25 -23.04
N VAL A 495 -9.90 -2.02 -23.21
CA VAL A 495 -9.67 -0.93 -22.24
C VAL A 495 -10.13 -1.36 -20.86
N GLY A 496 -9.19 -1.31 -19.92
CA GLY A 496 -9.39 -1.69 -18.54
C GLY A 496 -9.32 -3.18 -18.25
N LYS A 497 -9.29 -4.05 -19.26
CA LYS A 497 -9.11 -5.50 -19.07
C LYS A 497 -7.64 -5.86 -18.85
N HIS A 498 -7.41 -7.14 -18.51
CA HIS A 498 -6.05 -7.69 -18.34
C HIS A 498 -5.26 -7.05 -17.19
N LEU A 499 -5.95 -6.58 -16.17
CA LEU A 499 -5.32 -6.08 -14.96
C LEU A 499 -4.60 -7.22 -14.23
N HIS A 500 -3.30 -7.03 -14.00
CA HIS A 500 -2.49 -7.82 -13.07
C HIS A 500 -2.14 -6.98 -11.85
N LEU A 501 -1.89 -7.63 -10.72
CA LEU A 501 -1.73 -6.96 -9.44
C LEU A 501 -0.48 -7.35 -8.65
N HIS A 502 0.19 -8.46 -8.95
CA HIS A 502 1.14 -9.07 -8.01
C HIS A 502 0.54 -9.17 -6.61
N PRO A 503 -0.53 -9.95 -6.41
CA PRO A 503 -1.15 -10.04 -5.09
C PRO A 503 -0.18 -10.65 -4.08
N VAL A 504 -0.20 -10.10 -2.83
CA VAL A 504 0.70 -10.52 -1.77
C VAL A 504 -0.05 -11.01 -0.55
N ASN A 505 0.52 -12.02 0.12
CA ASN A 505 0.23 -12.38 1.50
C ASN A 505 1.46 -12.15 2.39
N PHE A 506 1.27 -12.20 3.71
CA PHE A 506 2.26 -11.77 4.69
C PHE A 506 2.60 -12.85 5.71
N VAL A 507 3.87 -12.85 6.16
CA VAL A 507 4.35 -13.53 7.36
C VAL A 507 5.11 -12.54 8.21
N SER A 508 4.80 -12.48 9.51
CA SER A 508 5.59 -11.74 10.49
C SER A 508 6.37 -12.72 11.37
N GLY A 509 7.67 -12.48 11.53
CA GLY A 509 8.51 -13.11 12.54
C GLY A 509 8.69 -12.19 13.74
N VAL A 510 8.49 -12.69 14.95
CA VAL A 510 8.85 -12.01 16.19
C VAL A 510 10.22 -12.51 16.64
N PHE A 511 11.19 -11.64 16.82
CA PHE A 511 12.55 -11.96 17.21
C PHE A 511 12.79 -11.43 18.63
N GLY A 512 12.23 -12.10 19.62
CA GLY A 512 12.04 -11.59 20.97
C GLY A 512 13.26 -11.05 21.73
N ASN A 513 14.47 -11.41 21.32
CA ASN A 513 15.72 -10.94 21.91
C ASN A 513 16.54 -10.01 21.00
N ARG A 514 16.02 -9.65 19.82
CA ARG A 514 16.70 -8.82 18.82
C ARG A 514 15.83 -7.61 18.48
N ASP A 515 16.40 -6.42 18.57
CA ASP A 515 15.76 -5.21 18.06
C ASP A 515 15.76 -5.27 16.53
N MET A 516 14.59 -5.34 15.94
CA MET A 516 14.44 -5.35 14.50
C MET A 516 14.32 -3.94 13.94
N SER A 517 13.82 -2.97 14.72
CA SER A 517 13.55 -1.58 14.31
C SER A 517 13.08 -1.51 12.85
N SER A 518 12.11 -2.35 12.51
CA SER A 518 11.79 -2.69 11.12
C SER A 518 11.19 -1.53 10.30
N TRP A 519 11.02 -0.38 10.91
CA TRP A 519 10.67 0.89 10.25
C TRP A 519 11.91 1.71 9.86
N GLU A 520 13.13 1.27 10.20
CA GLU A 520 14.39 1.93 9.84
C GLU A 520 15.08 1.20 8.68
N GLY A 521 15.89 1.93 7.93
CA GLY A 521 16.70 1.39 6.84
C GLY A 521 15.94 1.14 5.54
N GLY A 522 16.65 0.82 4.48
CA GLY A 522 16.04 0.49 3.18
C GLY A 522 14.95 -0.57 3.32
N ILE A 523 13.79 -0.33 2.72
CA ILE A 523 12.63 -1.21 2.94
C ILE A 523 12.85 -2.57 2.29
N ILE A 524 13.17 -2.61 1.00
CA ILE A 524 13.50 -3.82 0.28
C ILE A 524 14.94 -3.69 -0.22
N THR A 525 15.89 -4.28 0.47
CA THR A 525 17.31 -4.33 0.06
C THR A 525 17.80 -5.77 -0.09
N SER A 526 16.90 -6.74 0.15
CA SER A 526 17.13 -8.17 -0.04
C SER A 526 15.90 -8.85 -0.62
N TYR A 527 16.08 -9.97 -1.32
CA TYR A 527 15.01 -10.73 -1.96
C TYR A 527 15.35 -12.22 -2.05
N VAL A 528 14.33 -13.05 -2.31
CA VAL A 528 14.48 -14.48 -2.66
C VAL A 528 13.75 -14.72 -3.98
N ASP A 529 14.41 -15.32 -4.95
CA ASP A 529 13.89 -15.69 -6.27
C ASP A 529 13.89 -17.20 -6.54
N GLU A 530 14.20 -18.02 -5.53
CA GLU A 530 14.14 -19.49 -5.62
C GLU A 530 12.79 -20.02 -6.12
N PHE A 531 11.71 -19.30 -5.81
CA PHE A 531 10.34 -19.75 -6.04
C PHE A 531 9.63 -18.99 -7.19
N GLU A 532 10.35 -18.21 -8.01
CA GLU A 532 9.72 -17.34 -9.01
C GLU A 532 9.19 -18.12 -10.24
N ASN A 533 9.57 -19.38 -10.41
CA ASN A 533 9.19 -20.22 -11.55
C ASN A 533 8.73 -21.61 -11.09
N LEU A 534 7.70 -21.68 -10.26
CA LEU A 534 7.19 -22.92 -9.67
C LEU A 534 6.52 -23.85 -10.69
N ASP A 535 5.91 -23.30 -11.74
CA ASP A 535 5.22 -24.05 -12.79
C ASP A 535 6.11 -24.35 -14.02
N GLY A 536 7.37 -23.91 -14.04
CA GLY A 536 8.27 -24.02 -15.18
C GLY A 536 7.93 -23.11 -16.35
N LYS A 537 6.94 -22.20 -16.19
CA LYS A 537 6.48 -21.23 -17.21
C LYS A 537 6.59 -19.78 -16.72
N GLY A 538 7.35 -19.56 -15.67
CA GLY A 538 7.60 -18.25 -15.10
C GLY A 538 6.57 -17.77 -14.08
N HIS A 539 5.62 -18.61 -13.64
CA HIS A 539 4.71 -18.27 -12.56
C HIS A 539 5.20 -18.86 -11.24
N GLY A 540 5.12 -18.06 -10.21
CA GLY A 540 5.58 -18.41 -8.88
C GLY A 540 5.56 -17.20 -7.99
N VAL A 541 6.46 -17.15 -7.01
CA VAL A 541 6.52 -16.07 -6.03
C VAL A 541 7.94 -15.56 -5.81
N LYS A 542 8.05 -14.25 -5.62
CA LYS A 542 9.25 -13.59 -5.09
C LYS A 542 9.00 -13.24 -3.63
N LEU A 543 10.00 -13.42 -2.77
CA LEU A 543 9.88 -13.11 -1.36
C LEU A 543 10.67 -11.86 -1.05
N GLU A 544 10.03 -10.91 -0.37
CA GLU A 544 10.63 -9.61 -0.07
C GLU A 544 10.30 -9.19 1.37
N PRO A 545 11.17 -8.44 2.05
CA PRO A 545 10.77 -7.68 3.23
C PRO A 545 9.74 -6.61 2.85
N THR A 546 8.93 -6.17 3.82
CA THR A 546 7.98 -5.08 3.60
C THR A 546 8.23 -3.94 4.57
N SER A 547 7.69 -2.75 4.26
CA SER A 547 7.65 -1.66 5.23
C SER A 547 6.98 -2.13 6.52
N ASN A 548 7.50 -1.67 7.64
CA ASN A 548 6.96 -2.06 8.95
C ASN A 548 6.52 -0.82 9.76
N ILE A 549 5.81 0.10 9.10
CA ILE A 549 5.14 1.17 9.85
C ILE A 549 3.85 0.62 10.49
N PRO A 550 3.53 1.05 11.71
CA PRO A 550 2.40 0.51 12.46
C PRO A 550 1.06 0.63 11.71
N TYR A 551 0.80 1.76 11.09
CA TYR A 551 -0.39 1.99 10.28
C TYR A 551 -0.63 0.91 9.22
N ALA A 552 0.41 0.46 8.53
CA ALA A 552 0.31 -0.51 7.44
C ALA A 552 0.46 -1.96 7.90
N THR A 553 1.31 -2.25 8.89
CA THR A 553 1.66 -3.62 9.24
C THR A 553 1.07 -4.10 10.56
N TYR A 554 1.00 -3.26 11.60
CA TYR A 554 0.31 -3.63 12.83
C TYR A 554 -1.21 -3.72 12.61
N SER A 555 -1.80 -2.78 11.85
CA SER A 555 -3.23 -2.77 11.57
C SER A 555 -3.74 -3.99 10.81
N VAL A 556 -2.87 -4.65 10.07
CA VAL A 556 -3.22 -5.81 9.22
C VAL A 556 -2.83 -7.15 9.83
N GLN A 557 -2.29 -7.18 11.04
CA GLN A 557 -2.05 -8.42 11.77
C GLN A 557 -3.37 -9.18 11.99
N SER A 558 -3.31 -10.50 11.97
CA SER A 558 -4.47 -11.32 12.30
C SER A 558 -4.85 -11.14 13.77
N TRP A 559 -5.98 -10.51 14.02
CA TRP A 559 -6.50 -10.33 15.37
C TRP A 559 -6.96 -11.65 15.97
N ARG A 560 -6.48 -12.00 17.15
CA ARG A 560 -6.78 -13.23 17.88
C ARG A 560 -7.64 -12.99 19.12
N ASN A 561 -7.24 -12.04 19.90
CA ASN A 561 -7.95 -11.54 21.10
C ASN A 561 -7.36 -10.20 21.54
N GLY A 562 -8.04 -9.54 22.46
CA GLY A 562 -7.63 -8.21 22.92
C GLY A 562 -6.31 -8.18 23.69
N VAL A 563 -6.00 -9.24 24.45
CA VAL A 563 -4.72 -9.35 25.17
C VAL A 563 -3.58 -9.51 24.14
N ASP A 564 -3.70 -10.46 23.19
CA ASP A 564 -2.70 -10.66 22.12
C ASP A 564 -2.44 -9.37 21.34
N ALA A 565 -3.51 -8.63 20.98
CA ALA A 565 -3.38 -7.37 20.25
C ALA A 565 -2.57 -6.31 21.04
N LYS A 566 -2.80 -6.18 22.34
CA LYS A 566 -2.02 -5.27 23.20
C LYS A 566 -0.57 -5.71 23.36
N LEU A 567 -0.33 -7.01 23.58
CA LEU A 567 1.01 -7.56 23.69
C LEU A 567 1.80 -7.46 22.39
N LEU A 568 1.12 -7.58 21.24
CA LEU A 568 1.76 -7.45 19.93
C LEU A 568 2.29 -6.02 19.69
N ALA A 569 1.59 -4.99 20.16
CA ALA A 569 2.08 -3.61 20.10
C ALA A 569 3.39 -3.44 20.92
N MET A 570 3.51 -4.09 22.06
CA MET A 570 4.74 -4.08 22.86
C MET A 570 5.88 -4.83 22.18
N LYS A 571 5.59 -5.93 21.47
CA LYS A 571 6.58 -6.70 20.70
C LYS A 571 6.93 -6.03 19.36
N TYR A 572 6.32 -4.92 18.99
CA TYR A 572 6.38 -4.39 17.62
C TYR A 572 7.80 -4.08 17.13
N ARG A 573 8.69 -3.58 18.00
CA ARG A 573 10.10 -3.36 17.68
C ARG A 573 10.88 -4.63 17.33
N HIS A 574 10.38 -5.79 17.73
CA HIS A 574 10.99 -7.11 17.49
C HIS A 574 10.36 -7.83 16.28
N ILE A 575 9.45 -7.18 15.54
CA ILE A 575 8.76 -7.78 14.41
C ILE A 575 9.46 -7.44 13.10
N GLY A 576 9.76 -8.46 12.29
CA GLY A 576 10.05 -8.35 10.87
C GLY A 576 8.88 -8.90 10.07
N THR A 577 8.36 -8.14 9.10
CA THR A 577 7.28 -8.60 8.23
C THR A 577 7.78 -8.76 6.80
N PHE A 578 7.33 -9.83 6.15
CA PHE A 578 7.74 -10.26 4.82
C PHE A 578 6.54 -10.57 3.96
N ILE A 579 6.69 -10.48 2.63
CA ILE A 579 5.64 -10.76 1.65
C ILE A 579 6.02 -11.89 0.72
N SER A 580 5.04 -12.71 0.38
CA SER A 580 5.02 -13.61 -0.76
C SER A 580 4.33 -12.88 -1.90
N LEU A 581 5.10 -12.39 -2.87
CA LEU A 581 4.65 -11.62 -4.02
C LEU A 581 4.46 -12.57 -5.20
N THR A 582 3.22 -12.74 -5.64
CA THR A 582 2.85 -13.71 -6.68
C THR A 582 2.86 -13.05 -8.06
N ARG A 583 3.55 -13.65 -9.04
CA ARG A 583 3.35 -13.32 -10.45
C ARG A 583 2.03 -13.93 -10.89
N ASP A 584 0.96 -13.13 -10.83
CA ASP A 584 -0.40 -13.59 -11.11
C ASP A 584 -0.60 -13.93 -12.60
N ARG A 585 -1.18 -15.11 -12.85
CA ARG A 585 -1.53 -15.58 -14.18
C ARG A 585 -2.88 -15.03 -14.64
N ASP A 586 -3.83 -15.06 -13.73
CA ASP A 586 -5.20 -14.69 -14.04
C ASP A 586 -5.44 -13.19 -13.85
N THR A 587 -6.36 -12.62 -14.60
CA THR A 587 -6.50 -11.17 -14.74
C THR A 587 -7.84 -10.65 -14.25
N GLY A 588 -7.84 -9.39 -13.83
CA GLY A 588 -9.06 -8.63 -13.56
C GLY A 588 -9.27 -7.49 -14.54
N ARG A 589 -10.04 -6.48 -14.10
CA ARG A 589 -10.31 -5.28 -14.89
C ARG A 589 -10.46 -4.04 -14.02
N VAL A 590 -10.17 -2.88 -14.63
CA VAL A 590 -10.48 -1.54 -14.11
C VAL A 590 -11.54 -0.91 -14.99
N TYR A 591 -12.52 -0.25 -14.41
CA TYR A 591 -13.58 0.45 -15.14
C TYR A 591 -14.07 1.67 -14.37
N PRO A 592 -14.63 2.68 -15.05
CA PRO A 592 -15.15 3.87 -14.36
C PRO A 592 -16.40 3.54 -13.52
N ASP A 593 -16.44 4.06 -12.30
CA ASP A 593 -17.68 4.06 -11.51
C ASP A 593 -18.78 4.83 -12.25
N PRO A 594 -19.97 4.26 -12.43
CA PRO A 594 -21.02 4.89 -13.24
C PRO A 594 -21.57 6.18 -12.64
N ARG A 595 -21.37 6.45 -11.35
CA ARG A 595 -21.85 7.67 -10.67
C ARG A 595 -20.76 8.72 -10.52
N LYS A 596 -19.53 8.28 -10.18
CA LYS A 596 -18.43 9.19 -9.82
C LYS A 596 -17.37 9.28 -10.90
N GLY A 597 -17.32 8.33 -11.84
CA GLY A 597 -16.27 8.26 -12.85
C GLY A 597 -14.87 7.92 -12.29
N THR A 598 -14.77 7.52 -11.03
CA THR A 598 -13.53 7.07 -10.41
C THR A 598 -13.25 5.59 -10.73
N PRO A 599 -11.99 5.11 -10.58
CA PRO A 599 -11.68 3.70 -10.84
C PRO A 599 -12.46 2.74 -9.95
N ARG A 600 -12.98 1.67 -10.54
CA ARG A 600 -13.47 0.46 -9.87
C ARG A 600 -12.69 -0.74 -10.35
N ILE A 601 -12.55 -1.74 -9.48
CA ILE A 601 -11.67 -2.87 -9.70
C ILE A 601 -12.44 -4.17 -9.48
N ASP A 602 -12.54 -4.97 -10.53
CA ASP A 602 -13.07 -6.33 -10.46
C ASP A 602 -11.89 -7.30 -10.65
N TYR A 603 -11.42 -7.85 -9.54
CA TYR A 603 -10.29 -8.79 -9.50
C TYR A 603 -10.43 -9.73 -8.29
N ASN A 604 -10.14 -10.99 -8.50
CA ASN A 604 -10.02 -11.99 -7.45
C ASN A 604 -8.82 -12.89 -7.73
N THR A 605 -8.10 -13.29 -6.69
CA THR A 605 -7.02 -14.27 -6.82
C THR A 605 -7.56 -15.62 -7.23
N SER A 606 -6.94 -16.25 -8.24
CA SER A 606 -7.29 -17.60 -8.67
C SER A 606 -6.79 -18.67 -7.69
N ASP A 607 -7.30 -19.89 -7.80
CA ASP A 607 -6.78 -21.03 -7.01
C ASP A 607 -5.31 -21.27 -7.34
N PHE A 608 -4.93 -21.18 -8.62
CA PHE A 608 -3.55 -21.32 -9.09
C PHE A 608 -2.61 -20.31 -8.42
N ASP A 609 -2.96 -19.02 -8.44
CA ASP A 609 -2.13 -17.97 -7.83
C ASP A 609 -2.06 -18.11 -6.30
N ARG A 610 -3.16 -18.55 -5.67
CA ARG A 610 -3.19 -18.78 -4.22
C ARG A 610 -2.33 -19.96 -3.78
N GLU A 611 -2.27 -21.05 -4.54
CA GLU A 611 -1.40 -22.20 -4.29
C GLU A 611 0.07 -21.77 -4.30
N HIS A 612 0.51 -21.01 -5.31
CA HIS A 612 1.86 -20.46 -5.37
C HIS A 612 2.15 -19.53 -4.18
N THR A 613 1.18 -18.70 -3.78
CA THR A 613 1.36 -17.82 -2.62
C THR A 613 1.56 -18.59 -1.33
N ILE A 614 0.86 -19.73 -1.12
CA ILE A 614 1.04 -20.61 0.06
C ILE A 614 2.47 -21.14 0.10
N GLU A 615 3.02 -21.61 -1.02
CA GLU A 615 4.44 -22.05 -1.06
C GLU A 615 5.40 -20.92 -0.63
N GLY A 616 5.11 -19.69 -1.02
CA GLY A 616 5.88 -18.53 -0.56
C GLY A 616 5.70 -18.25 0.95
N LEU A 617 4.50 -18.42 1.52
CA LEU A 617 4.29 -18.29 2.97
C LEU A 617 5.05 -19.35 3.75
N ILE A 618 5.11 -20.59 3.26
CA ILE A 618 5.89 -21.68 3.83
C ILE A 618 7.38 -21.34 3.78
N ALA A 619 7.86 -20.84 2.65
CA ALA A 619 9.26 -20.42 2.50
C ALA A 619 9.61 -19.25 3.44
N LEU A 620 8.75 -18.25 3.58
CA LEU A 620 8.93 -17.17 4.55
C LEU A 620 8.95 -17.67 6.00
N ALA A 621 8.09 -18.63 6.33
CA ALA A 621 8.08 -19.25 7.65
C ALA A 621 9.42 -19.98 7.94
N LYS A 622 9.98 -20.69 6.94
CA LYS A 622 11.29 -21.33 7.04
C LYS A 622 12.42 -20.29 7.23
N ILE A 623 12.38 -19.16 6.50
CA ILE A 623 13.32 -18.05 6.71
C ILE A 623 13.22 -17.52 8.15
N CYS A 624 12.02 -17.23 8.63
CA CYS A 624 11.81 -16.76 10.00
C CYS A 624 12.36 -17.79 11.02
N TYR A 625 12.09 -19.08 10.80
CA TYR A 625 12.57 -20.17 11.66
C TYR A 625 14.10 -20.18 11.74
N VAL A 626 14.80 -20.30 10.60
CA VAL A 626 16.27 -20.42 10.61
C VAL A 626 16.97 -19.12 11.02
N SER A 627 16.28 -17.99 10.94
CA SER A 627 16.78 -16.69 11.41
C SER A 627 16.50 -16.43 12.90
N GLY A 628 15.88 -17.39 13.61
CA GLY A 628 15.71 -17.37 15.06
C GLY A 628 14.48 -16.60 15.55
N ALA A 629 13.40 -16.56 14.76
CA ALA A 629 12.13 -16.00 15.24
C ALA A 629 11.55 -16.86 16.36
N THR A 630 11.21 -16.22 17.47
CA THR A 630 10.60 -16.87 18.64
C THR A 630 9.09 -17.08 18.46
N GLU A 631 8.50 -16.43 17.47
CA GLU A 631 7.10 -16.60 17.08
C GLU A 631 6.99 -16.32 15.58
N ILE A 632 6.25 -17.15 14.83
CA ILE A 632 6.02 -16.98 13.37
C ILE A 632 4.52 -16.84 13.15
N ARG A 633 4.10 -15.72 12.57
CA ARG A 633 2.70 -15.30 12.43
C ARG A 633 2.33 -15.09 10.95
N PRO A 634 1.83 -16.07 10.21
CA PRO A 634 1.17 -15.82 8.93
C PRO A 634 -0.11 -14.97 9.14
N HIS A 635 -0.39 -14.04 8.22
CA HIS A 635 -1.60 -13.21 8.34
C HIS A 635 -2.85 -13.96 7.83
N LEU A 636 -3.05 -15.15 8.38
CA LEU A 636 -4.20 -16.03 8.16
C LEU A 636 -5.05 -16.12 9.43
N GLN A 637 -6.35 -15.81 9.32
CA GLN A 637 -7.24 -15.59 10.46
C GLN A 637 -7.36 -16.81 11.41
N HIS A 638 -7.21 -18.03 10.90
CA HIS A 638 -7.53 -19.26 11.65
C HIS A 638 -6.31 -20.11 11.96
N LEU A 639 -5.13 -19.67 11.58
CA LEU A 639 -3.90 -20.38 11.87
C LEU A 639 -3.24 -19.77 13.12
N GLU A 640 -2.99 -20.61 14.12
CA GLU A 640 -2.24 -20.18 15.30
C GLU A 640 -0.77 -19.93 14.92
N PRO A 641 -0.11 -18.92 15.50
CA PRO A 641 1.31 -18.72 15.30
C PRO A 641 2.13 -19.93 15.74
N PHE A 642 3.21 -20.20 15.01
CA PHE A 642 4.20 -21.15 15.50
C PHE A 642 5.02 -20.50 16.63
N VAL A 643 5.11 -21.21 17.75
CA VAL A 643 6.00 -20.88 18.88
C VAL A 643 6.80 -22.15 19.21
N PRO A 644 8.15 -22.10 19.17
CA PRO A 644 8.97 -23.26 19.46
C PRO A 644 8.70 -23.83 20.86
N SER A 645 8.32 -25.09 20.96
CA SER A 645 7.98 -25.77 22.24
C SER A 645 9.21 -25.97 23.16
N ASP A 646 10.41 -25.92 22.58
CA ASP A 646 11.69 -26.11 23.27
C ASP A 646 12.43 -24.78 23.58
N GLY A 647 11.74 -23.65 23.43
CA GLY A 647 12.33 -22.30 23.61
C GLY A 647 13.36 -21.94 22.54
N GLY A 648 13.27 -22.58 21.35
CA GLY A 648 14.12 -22.26 20.19
C GLY A 648 15.46 -23.02 20.16
N LYS A 649 15.63 -24.08 20.98
CA LYS A 649 16.87 -24.87 20.98
C LYS A 649 17.15 -25.52 19.63
N ARG A 650 16.15 -26.17 19.01
CA ARG A 650 16.28 -26.80 17.68
C ARG A 650 16.58 -25.77 16.59
N GLN A 651 16.03 -24.57 16.71
CA GLN A 651 16.38 -23.46 15.80
C GLN A 651 17.84 -23.04 15.93
N ALA A 652 18.35 -22.93 17.18
CA ALA A 652 19.73 -22.56 17.45
C ALA A 652 20.74 -23.63 16.97
N GLU A 653 20.34 -24.89 17.00
CA GLU A 653 21.12 -26.06 16.55
C GLU A 653 20.95 -26.37 15.05
N HIS A 654 20.15 -25.56 14.33
CA HIS A 654 19.88 -25.79 12.92
C HIS A 654 21.15 -25.79 12.07
N GLN A 655 21.33 -26.86 11.28
CA GLN A 655 22.50 -27.02 10.41
C GLN A 655 22.24 -26.40 9.04
N PRO A 656 23.15 -25.55 8.52
CA PRO A 656 23.05 -24.99 7.19
C PRO A 656 22.86 -26.07 6.10
N GLY A 657 22.02 -25.78 5.11
CA GLY A 657 21.69 -26.70 4.02
C GLY A 657 20.68 -27.81 4.37
N LYS A 658 20.16 -27.82 5.60
CA LYS A 658 19.06 -28.72 5.99
C LYS A 658 17.73 -27.95 5.96
N ASP A 659 16.68 -28.56 5.45
CA ASP A 659 15.33 -27.98 5.53
C ASP A 659 14.77 -28.22 6.95
N PRO A 660 14.32 -27.17 7.67
CA PRO A 660 13.80 -27.30 9.03
C PRO A 660 12.52 -28.18 9.10
N GLU A 661 11.79 -28.35 8.02
CA GLU A 661 10.66 -29.27 7.93
C GLU A 661 11.05 -30.72 8.19
N PHE A 662 12.30 -31.11 7.89
CA PHE A 662 12.81 -32.47 8.13
C PHE A 662 13.56 -32.62 9.45
N THR A 663 13.86 -31.52 10.13
CA THR A 663 14.69 -31.54 11.35
C THR A 663 13.92 -31.19 12.62
N ASP A 664 12.74 -30.54 12.50
CA ASP A 664 11.86 -30.21 13.61
C ASP A 664 10.44 -30.74 13.37
N PRO A 665 10.02 -31.83 14.07
CA PRO A 665 8.70 -32.43 13.91
C PRO A 665 7.52 -31.48 14.25
N ASP A 666 7.71 -30.58 15.24
CA ASP A 666 6.67 -29.64 15.66
C ASP A 666 6.49 -28.58 14.57
N PHE A 667 7.58 -28.06 14.04
CA PHE A 667 7.54 -27.13 12.91
C PHE A 667 6.97 -27.78 11.66
N ALA A 668 7.37 -29.02 11.35
CA ALA A 668 6.80 -29.78 10.24
C ALA A 668 5.28 -30.01 10.38
N ALA A 669 4.80 -30.29 11.59
CA ALA A 669 3.37 -30.43 11.86
C ALA A 669 2.64 -29.11 11.60
N TRP A 670 3.16 -28.01 12.10
CA TRP A 670 2.59 -26.68 11.88
C TRP A 670 2.66 -26.24 10.40
N LEU A 671 3.72 -26.56 9.67
CA LEU A 671 3.77 -26.30 8.22
C LEU A 671 2.72 -27.08 7.43
N ARG A 672 2.34 -28.29 7.87
CA ARG A 672 1.21 -29.02 7.27
C ARG A 672 -0.11 -28.29 7.50
N GLU A 673 -0.31 -27.68 8.68
CA GLU A 673 -1.49 -26.86 8.96
C GLU A 673 -1.48 -25.59 8.10
N LEU A 674 -0.33 -24.93 7.94
CA LEU A 674 -0.18 -23.76 7.06
C LEU A 674 -0.50 -24.12 5.60
N ARG A 675 0.01 -25.26 5.11
CA ARG A 675 -0.27 -25.74 3.74
C ARG A 675 -1.75 -26.07 3.53
N ALA A 676 -2.42 -26.58 4.56
CA ALA A 676 -3.85 -26.89 4.52
C ALA A 676 -4.74 -25.66 4.78
N ALA A 677 -4.17 -24.56 5.24
CA ALA A 677 -4.93 -23.35 5.57
C ALA A 677 -5.52 -22.71 4.31
N ASP A 678 -6.78 -22.29 4.40
CA ASP A 678 -7.44 -21.53 3.34
C ASP A 678 -6.94 -20.08 3.34
N ASN A 679 -6.22 -19.67 2.28
CA ASN A 679 -5.82 -18.30 2.08
C ASN A 679 -6.82 -17.49 1.22
N LYS A 680 -8.05 -17.97 1.04
CA LYS A 680 -9.12 -17.21 0.36
C LYS A 680 -9.49 -15.97 1.17
N PRO A 681 -9.81 -14.86 0.50
CA PRO A 681 -10.46 -13.74 1.16
C PRO A 681 -11.82 -14.18 1.79
N PRO A 682 -12.20 -13.67 2.95
CA PRO A 682 -11.50 -12.71 3.82
C PRO A 682 -10.55 -13.36 4.84
N THR A 683 -10.36 -14.70 4.82
CA THR A 683 -9.52 -15.45 5.78
C THR A 683 -8.09 -14.96 5.76
N ALA A 684 -7.52 -14.75 4.57
CA ALA A 684 -6.22 -14.12 4.39
C ALA A 684 -6.34 -12.62 4.14
N LEU A 685 -5.28 -11.88 4.49
CA LEU A 685 -5.09 -10.53 4.01
C LEU A 685 -4.42 -10.57 2.64
N TRP A 686 -5.04 -9.89 1.68
CA TRP A 686 -4.46 -9.70 0.37
C TRP A 686 -4.26 -8.20 0.09
N MET A 687 -3.07 -7.86 -0.38
CA MET A 687 -2.72 -6.50 -0.77
C MET A 687 -2.03 -6.49 -2.13
N SER A 688 -1.93 -5.32 -2.76
CA SER A 688 -1.14 -5.08 -3.96
C SER A 688 -0.68 -3.63 -4.01
N ALA A 689 0.53 -3.43 -4.56
CA ALA A 689 1.07 -2.12 -4.93
C ALA A 689 1.51 -2.07 -6.41
N HIS A 690 1.28 -3.14 -7.18
CA HIS A 690 1.81 -3.36 -8.53
C HIS A 690 0.69 -3.56 -9.55
N GLN A 691 -0.01 -2.49 -9.90
CA GLN A 691 -1.08 -2.53 -10.89
C GLN A 691 -0.49 -2.39 -12.30
N MET A 692 -0.82 -3.31 -13.21
CA MET A 692 -0.29 -3.31 -14.59
C MET A 692 -1.25 -3.96 -15.58
N GLY A 693 -1.06 -3.71 -16.89
CA GLY A 693 -1.72 -4.41 -17.97
C GLY A 693 -3.11 -3.93 -18.37
N SER A 694 -3.70 -2.95 -17.68
CA SER A 694 -5.09 -2.50 -17.94
C SER A 694 -5.29 -1.73 -19.26
N CYS A 695 -4.19 -1.37 -19.96
CA CYS A 695 -4.16 -0.84 -21.32
C CYS A 695 -3.10 -1.59 -22.15
N ARG A 696 -3.05 -2.92 -22.01
CA ARG A 696 -1.90 -3.71 -22.45
C ARG A 696 -1.50 -3.49 -23.90
N MET A 697 -0.21 -3.50 -24.13
CA MET A 697 0.43 -3.52 -25.45
C MET A 697 0.17 -4.85 -26.16
N SER A 698 -0.04 -4.81 -27.45
CA SER A 698 -0.38 -6.00 -28.25
C SER A 698 -0.01 -5.83 -29.72
N ALA A 699 0.12 -6.97 -30.42
CA ALA A 699 0.36 -7.00 -31.86
C ALA A 699 -0.89 -6.63 -32.70
N SER A 700 -2.09 -6.60 -32.11
CA SER A 700 -3.34 -6.23 -32.78
C SER A 700 -4.35 -5.58 -31.82
N GLU A 701 -5.27 -4.80 -32.38
CA GLU A 701 -6.34 -4.14 -31.64
C GLU A 701 -7.32 -5.13 -30.97
N ASP A 702 -7.43 -6.34 -31.49
CA ASP A 702 -8.30 -7.38 -30.93
C ASP A 702 -7.81 -7.88 -29.54
N THR A 703 -6.51 -7.78 -29.29
CA THR A 703 -5.89 -8.40 -28.12
C THR A 703 -5.32 -7.39 -27.10
N GLY A 704 -5.35 -6.11 -27.41
CA GLY A 704 -4.89 -5.07 -26.48
C GLY A 704 -5.37 -3.66 -26.81
N VAL A 705 -4.81 -2.69 -26.15
CA VAL A 705 -5.25 -1.28 -26.22
C VAL A 705 -4.27 -0.43 -26.99
N VAL A 706 -2.98 -0.74 -26.92
CA VAL A 706 -1.92 0.01 -27.60
C VAL A 706 -1.04 -0.90 -28.45
N ASP A 707 -0.46 -0.32 -29.51
CA ASP A 707 0.55 -0.98 -30.33
C ASP A 707 1.94 -0.94 -29.64
N MET A 708 2.97 -1.46 -30.32
CA MET A 708 4.35 -1.52 -29.82
C MET A 708 4.99 -0.13 -29.59
N SER A 709 4.47 0.91 -30.22
CA SER A 709 4.89 2.30 -30.01
C SER A 709 4.12 3.00 -28.88
N GLY A 710 3.22 2.29 -28.19
CA GLY A 710 2.36 2.85 -27.14
C GLY A 710 1.17 3.64 -27.70
N ARG A 711 0.94 3.67 -29.01
CA ARG A 711 -0.18 4.36 -29.64
C ARG A 711 -1.47 3.59 -29.43
N VAL A 712 -2.52 4.29 -29.02
CA VAL A 712 -3.85 3.69 -28.82
C VAL A 712 -4.44 3.24 -30.15
N TRP A 713 -4.82 1.96 -30.24
CA TRP A 713 -5.45 1.40 -31.43
C TRP A 713 -6.71 2.19 -31.83
N GLY A 714 -6.84 2.51 -33.09
CA GLY A 714 -7.95 3.29 -33.62
C GLY A 714 -7.87 4.79 -33.37
N ALA A 715 -6.82 5.29 -32.72
CA ALA A 715 -6.59 6.72 -32.49
C ALA A 715 -5.29 7.21 -33.12
N LYS A 716 -5.24 8.50 -33.43
CA LYS A 716 -4.03 9.21 -33.88
C LYS A 716 -3.61 10.18 -32.80
N ASN A 717 -2.30 10.39 -32.66
CA ASN A 717 -1.70 11.34 -31.72
C ASN A 717 -2.03 11.07 -30.24
N LEU A 718 -2.49 9.86 -29.90
CA LEU A 718 -2.82 9.43 -28.55
C LEU A 718 -2.00 8.21 -28.14
N TYR A 719 -1.28 8.31 -27.04
CA TYR A 719 -0.37 7.29 -26.53
C TYR A 719 -0.64 7.00 -25.07
N VAL A 720 -0.24 5.80 -24.61
CA VAL A 720 -0.20 5.45 -23.18
C VAL A 720 1.24 5.05 -22.85
N ALA A 721 1.79 5.64 -21.78
CA ALA A 721 3.18 5.44 -21.36
C ALA A 721 3.29 5.27 -19.83
N ASP A 722 2.79 4.15 -19.31
CA ASP A 722 2.87 3.76 -17.90
C ASP A 722 2.74 2.22 -17.75
N ALA A 723 2.70 1.70 -16.53
CA ALA A 723 2.60 0.27 -16.28
C ALA A 723 1.32 -0.38 -16.84
N SER A 724 0.30 0.39 -17.24
CA SER A 724 -0.92 -0.18 -17.83
C SER A 724 -0.68 -0.85 -19.18
N VAL A 725 0.44 -0.51 -19.86
CA VAL A 725 0.78 -1.10 -21.16
C VAL A 725 1.45 -2.47 -21.08
N PHE A 726 1.78 -2.97 -19.89
CA PHE A 726 2.44 -4.27 -19.76
C PHE A 726 1.61 -5.39 -20.39
N PRO A 727 2.22 -6.28 -21.18
CA PRO A 727 1.52 -7.40 -21.82
C PRO A 727 1.00 -8.46 -20.85
N SER A 728 1.64 -8.64 -19.69
CA SER A 728 1.24 -9.48 -18.57
C SER A 728 1.97 -9.04 -17.29
N ALA A 729 1.80 -9.78 -16.18
CA ALA A 729 2.52 -9.54 -14.94
C ALA A 729 4.04 -9.63 -15.15
N SER A 730 4.79 -8.63 -14.69
CA SER A 730 6.25 -8.54 -14.87
C SER A 730 7.03 -9.54 -13.99
N GLY A 731 6.45 -10.07 -12.92
CA GLY A 731 7.16 -10.95 -11.97
C GLY A 731 8.21 -10.24 -11.11
N VAL A 732 8.48 -8.97 -11.40
CA VAL A 732 9.35 -8.06 -10.63
C VAL A 732 8.64 -6.75 -10.36
N ASN A 733 9.14 -5.98 -9.38
CA ASN A 733 8.64 -4.65 -9.05
C ASN A 733 8.65 -3.77 -10.31
N PRO A 734 7.51 -3.15 -10.71
CA PRO A 734 7.30 -2.69 -12.10
C PRO A 734 7.96 -1.36 -12.46
N MET A 735 8.54 -0.63 -11.49
CA MET A 735 9.01 0.75 -11.70
C MET A 735 9.98 0.89 -12.88
N VAL A 736 11.05 0.12 -12.90
CA VAL A 736 12.10 0.24 -13.93
C VAL A 736 11.57 -0.17 -15.30
N THR A 737 10.78 -1.24 -15.38
CA THR A 737 10.13 -1.69 -16.63
C THR A 737 9.15 -0.63 -17.15
N ALA A 738 8.37 0.01 -16.27
CA ALA A 738 7.45 1.10 -16.68
C ALA A 738 8.21 2.32 -17.21
N MET A 739 9.33 2.67 -16.58
CA MET A 739 10.20 3.75 -17.04
C MET A 739 10.87 3.42 -18.39
N ALA A 740 11.36 2.19 -18.59
CA ALA A 740 11.98 1.78 -19.83
C ALA A 740 10.99 1.79 -21.00
N LEU A 741 9.75 1.33 -20.79
CA LEU A 741 8.70 1.44 -21.80
C LEU A 741 8.32 2.89 -22.10
N ALA A 742 8.28 3.75 -21.09
CA ALA A 742 8.04 5.18 -21.30
C ALA A 742 9.20 5.86 -22.05
N ASP A 743 10.45 5.44 -21.82
CA ASP A 743 11.61 5.90 -22.58
C ASP A 743 11.48 5.52 -24.05
N TRP A 744 11.17 4.25 -24.36
CA TRP A 744 10.92 3.79 -25.71
C TRP A 744 9.80 4.57 -26.40
N ILE A 745 8.64 4.65 -25.76
CA ILE A 745 7.44 5.30 -26.32
C ILE A 745 7.69 6.79 -26.57
N SER A 746 8.24 7.51 -25.60
CA SER A 746 8.42 8.96 -25.69
C SER A 746 9.49 9.37 -26.73
N ARG A 747 10.53 8.56 -26.93
CA ARG A 747 11.51 8.77 -28.01
C ARG A 747 10.87 8.55 -29.39
N GLY A 748 9.98 7.55 -29.51
CA GLY A 748 9.18 7.38 -30.73
C GLY A 748 8.29 8.59 -31.01
N VAL A 749 7.63 9.15 -29.99
CA VAL A 749 6.80 10.36 -30.11
C VAL A 749 7.63 11.58 -30.50
N ALA A 750 8.85 11.75 -29.95
CA ALA A 750 9.76 12.82 -30.34
C ALA A 750 10.11 12.74 -31.83
N SER A 751 10.53 11.55 -32.31
CA SER A 751 10.83 11.32 -33.71
C SER A 751 9.66 11.62 -34.65
N GLU A 752 8.42 11.34 -34.22
CA GLU A 752 7.21 11.68 -35.01
C GLU A 752 6.89 13.18 -35.03
N LEU A 753 7.37 13.95 -34.05
CA LEU A 753 7.19 15.41 -34.01
C LEU A 753 8.23 16.16 -34.83
N ASP A 754 9.42 15.55 -35.02
CA ASP A 754 10.54 16.12 -35.80
C ASP A 754 10.38 15.87 -37.30
N GLY A 755 9.64 14.81 -37.70
CA GLY A 755 9.39 14.39 -39.11
C GLY A 755 8.08 14.88 -39.65
#